data_19410996d45424bc71635f58be716a85
#
_entry.id   19410996d45424bc71635f58be716a85
#
_cell.length_a   1.000
_cell.length_b   1.000
_cell.length_c   1.000
_cell.angle_alpha   90.00
_cell.angle_beta   90.00
_cell.angle_gamma   90.00
#
_symmetry.space_group_name_H-M   'P 1'
#
loop_
_entity.id
_entity.type
_entity.pdbx_description
1 polymer ?
#
loop_
_entity_poly.entity_id
_entity_poly.type
_entity_poly.pdbx_seq_one_letter_code
_entity_poly.pdbx_strand_id
1 'polypeptide(L)'
;PETERSYTVVGICSRPAFEEYSAPGYTLITASDSEATADSLSVFVTLKNPWQVHSYARDTAGNGAYIFNDDVLRFMGLSDDNLFNALLYSIGIILIILIMLGSVFLIYNSFTISLNDRTRQFGILMSVGATEKQLRKSVLFEGLCIGAVGIPIGIIIGIPSIKLVLSIAAKYFGNVLYSNVPLNLSISVPALIAAAMISLVTILISAYIPARKAAGIPVMECIRQTNDVKVEPKAVKTSKISERLFGLEGILALKNFKRNKKRYKSIVLSLTLSVVLFVAASSFGMYLKNAAESTVVGTDYDLCFYSQDIDEEEMFRLYDEFKAVPGVYDSSYQAISSYSCSVKPSDFSDVYLESTDYDRDGEAMDMPMDVQFLEDSVYLSFIEGLGLPAEEYTGQNAKMIAVAKAKRESAEQEGKTELIDMFESRDMNFQIIPETNNAPQAEQGQNINITFVDTIPTDTLPKKPSEVKPYVFMAVAPYQLKERFVTKDTHTEMGLTFLSNSPSQSAAEMENIINNYGILSDYTLYNVYEMFEQNRNIIFIVNLFTYVFILMISLIAVANVFNTISTNIRLRRRELAMLRSVGMSDREINKMMNFECMFYGMRTLIFGVPTAVLISWLIYKFLFVGGAEVSFVFPWVSLVISVLGVFLVIFITMLYA
;
A
#
# COMPACT_ATOMS: atom_id res chain seq x y z
N PRO A 1 24.92 36.47 -32.61
CA PRO A 1 25.77 35.86 -33.63
C PRO A 1 25.73 34.36 -33.48
N GLU A 2 25.20 33.65 -34.49
CA GLU A 2 25.27 32.21 -34.61
C GLU A 2 26.73 31.81 -34.73
N THR A 3 27.23 30.95 -33.86
CA THR A 3 28.58 30.38 -33.91
C THR A 3 28.48 28.92 -34.27
N GLU A 4 28.99 28.50 -35.41
CA GLU A 4 29.17 27.11 -35.78
C GLU A 4 30.25 26.45 -34.91
N ARG A 5 29.92 25.41 -34.17
CA ARG A 5 30.87 24.57 -33.43
C ARG A 5 30.71 23.12 -33.88
N SER A 6 31.83 22.47 -34.09
CA SER A 6 31.88 21.04 -34.45
C SER A 6 32.22 20.21 -33.22
N TYR A 7 31.43 19.20 -32.92
CA TYR A 7 31.65 18.29 -31.81
C TYR A 7 31.81 16.85 -32.32
N THR A 8 32.67 16.08 -31.67
CA THR A 8 32.80 14.65 -31.92
C THR A 8 32.06 13.90 -30.82
N VAL A 9 31.09 13.10 -31.16
CA VAL A 9 30.37 12.25 -30.18
C VAL A 9 31.31 11.17 -29.69
N VAL A 10 31.68 11.21 -28.42
CA VAL A 10 32.58 10.24 -27.76
C VAL A 10 31.83 9.16 -26.96
N GLY A 11 30.54 9.34 -26.73
CA GLY A 11 29.72 8.38 -26.02
C GLY A 11 28.27 8.84 -25.92
N ILE A 12 27.39 7.92 -25.59
CA ILE A 12 25.97 8.17 -25.33
C ILE A 12 25.74 7.87 -23.84
N CYS A 13 25.07 8.76 -23.13
CA CYS A 13 24.68 8.56 -21.74
C CYS A 13 23.14 8.47 -21.64
N SER A 14 22.66 7.92 -20.54
CA SER A 14 21.25 8.00 -20.20
C SER A 14 20.82 9.45 -20.02
N ARG A 15 19.54 9.76 -20.29
CA ARG A 15 18.99 11.11 -20.12
C ARG A 15 19.31 11.66 -18.73
N PRO A 16 19.91 12.85 -18.62
CA PRO A 16 20.23 13.44 -17.32
C PRO A 16 18.95 13.79 -16.54
N ALA A 17 18.99 13.69 -15.21
CA ALA A 17 17.85 13.99 -14.35
C ALA A 17 17.40 15.47 -14.34
N PHE A 18 18.23 16.37 -14.91
CA PHE A 18 17.88 17.80 -15.05
C PHE A 18 17.14 18.13 -16.35
N GLU A 19 16.99 17.16 -17.24
CA GLU A 19 16.27 17.31 -18.49
C GLU A 19 14.83 16.80 -18.31
N GLU A 20 13.84 17.61 -18.72
CA GLU A 20 12.45 17.19 -18.69
C GLU A 20 12.23 15.99 -19.62
N TYR A 21 11.39 15.07 -19.19
CA TYR A 21 11.11 13.83 -19.96
C TYR A 21 10.53 14.13 -21.35
N SER A 22 9.81 15.23 -21.46
CA SER A 22 9.16 15.72 -22.68
C SER A 22 10.03 16.70 -23.49
N ALA A 23 11.30 16.93 -23.11
CA ALA A 23 12.16 17.86 -23.84
C ALA A 23 12.40 17.35 -25.26
N PRO A 24 12.07 18.16 -26.30
CA PRO A 24 12.28 17.77 -27.69
C PRO A 24 13.77 17.75 -28.04
N GLY A 25 14.19 16.73 -28.83
CA GLY A 25 15.53 16.65 -29.37
C GLY A 25 16.58 15.98 -28.49
N TYR A 26 17.86 16.19 -28.85
CA TYR A 26 19.00 15.59 -28.18
C TYR A 26 19.78 16.63 -27.36
N THR A 27 20.07 16.31 -26.10
CA THR A 27 20.91 17.15 -25.25
C THR A 27 22.37 16.81 -25.45
N LEU A 28 23.18 17.80 -25.83
CA LEU A 28 24.64 17.68 -25.95
C LEU A 28 25.31 18.08 -24.63
N ILE A 29 26.06 17.15 -24.04
CA ILE A 29 26.85 17.40 -22.83
C ILE A 29 28.32 17.53 -23.25
N THR A 30 28.92 18.66 -22.97
CA THR A 30 30.33 18.95 -23.27
C THR A 30 31.06 19.51 -22.06
N ALA A 31 32.37 19.52 -22.10
CA ALA A 31 33.18 20.17 -21.07
C ALA A 31 32.97 21.70 -21.08
N SER A 32 32.91 22.30 -19.90
CA SER A 32 32.77 23.76 -19.76
C SER A 32 33.99 24.45 -20.33
N ASP A 33 33.76 25.40 -21.27
CA ASP A 33 34.78 26.30 -21.76
C ASP A 33 34.91 27.48 -20.78
N SER A 34 36.09 27.75 -20.27
CA SER A 34 36.36 28.80 -19.28
C SER A 34 36.05 30.23 -19.79
N GLU A 35 35.86 30.39 -21.10
CA GLU A 35 35.50 31.65 -21.75
C GLU A 35 34.01 31.78 -22.12
N ALA A 36 33.21 30.74 -21.92
CA ALA A 36 31.80 30.80 -22.22
C ALA A 36 31.07 31.59 -21.12
N THR A 37 30.49 32.73 -21.50
CA THR A 37 29.54 33.46 -20.67
C THR A 37 28.22 32.68 -20.73
N ALA A 38 27.94 31.87 -19.70
CA ALA A 38 26.62 31.20 -19.57
C ALA A 38 25.62 32.20 -18.98
N ASP A 39 24.43 32.27 -19.58
CA ASP A 39 23.33 33.11 -19.09
C ASP A 39 22.78 32.53 -17.75
N SER A 40 22.94 31.24 -17.50
CA SER A 40 22.59 30.57 -16.27
C SER A 40 23.64 29.51 -15.88
N LEU A 41 23.91 29.40 -14.59
CA LEU A 41 24.83 28.42 -14.02
C LEU A 41 24.07 27.54 -13.00
N SER A 42 24.08 26.23 -13.22
CA SER A 42 23.54 25.25 -12.27
C SER A 42 24.69 24.49 -11.57
N VAL A 43 24.66 24.44 -10.25
CA VAL A 43 25.67 23.77 -9.44
C VAL A 43 25.04 22.58 -8.72
N PHE A 44 25.58 21.38 -8.96
CA PHE A 44 25.15 20.15 -8.28
C PHE A 44 26.10 19.83 -7.13
N VAL A 45 25.55 19.66 -5.92
CA VAL A 45 26.34 19.42 -4.71
C VAL A 45 25.91 18.11 -4.07
N THR A 46 26.86 17.21 -3.83
CA THR A 46 26.64 15.98 -3.07
C THR A 46 27.36 16.07 -1.71
N LEU A 47 26.63 15.93 -0.61
CA LEU A 47 27.19 16.00 0.72
C LEU A 47 27.63 14.63 1.23
N LYS A 48 28.77 14.58 1.92
CA LYS A 48 29.26 13.37 2.61
C LYS A 48 28.30 12.94 3.72
N ASN A 49 27.64 13.91 4.38
CA ASN A 49 26.65 13.68 5.41
C ASN A 49 25.28 14.21 4.93
N PRO A 50 24.36 13.36 4.45
CA PRO A 50 23.07 13.80 3.94
C PRO A 50 22.19 14.51 4.98
N TRP A 51 22.37 14.25 6.28
CA TRP A 51 21.63 14.91 7.35
C TRP A 51 21.86 16.42 7.45
N GLN A 52 22.87 16.93 6.80
CA GLN A 52 23.21 18.36 6.80
C GLN A 52 22.68 19.08 5.54
N VAL A 53 21.92 18.40 4.67
CA VAL A 53 21.50 18.95 3.38
C VAL A 53 20.72 20.26 3.52
N HIS A 54 19.74 20.31 4.43
CA HIS A 54 18.91 21.50 4.64
C HIS A 54 19.69 22.67 5.27
N SER A 55 20.55 22.39 6.26
CA SER A 55 21.38 23.43 6.87
C SER A 55 22.41 23.96 5.88
N TYR A 56 23.05 23.08 5.11
CA TYR A 56 24.04 23.47 4.11
C TYR A 56 23.42 24.32 3.00
N ALA A 57 22.26 23.94 2.47
CA ALA A 57 21.57 24.70 1.44
C ALA A 57 21.21 26.11 1.94
N ARG A 58 20.66 26.21 3.15
CA ARG A 58 20.31 27.49 3.77
C ARG A 58 21.52 28.39 3.99
N ASP A 59 22.64 27.82 4.47
CA ASP A 59 23.84 28.57 4.82
C ASP A 59 24.64 28.99 3.57
N THR A 60 24.56 28.19 2.49
CA THR A 60 25.39 28.38 1.28
C THR A 60 24.65 29.15 0.18
N ALA A 61 23.38 28.86 -0.05
CA ALA A 61 22.63 29.48 -1.14
C ALA A 61 22.14 30.90 -0.79
N GLY A 62 22.06 31.25 0.50
CA GLY A 62 21.58 32.57 0.93
C GLY A 62 20.21 32.89 0.33
N ASN A 63 20.13 33.91 -0.56
CA ASN A 63 18.93 34.27 -1.30
C ASN A 63 18.85 33.62 -2.69
N GLY A 64 19.77 32.73 -3.05
CA GLY A 64 19.78 32.01 -4.32
C GLY A 64 18.69 30.92 -4.35
N ALA A 65 18.18 30.64 -5.56
CA ALA A 65 17.26 29.51 -5.76
C ALA A 65 18.03 28.18 -5.64
N TYR A 66 17.50 27.23 -4.89
CA TYR A 66 18.01 25.87 -4.81
C TYR A 66 16.87 24.87 -4.83
N ILE A 67 17.14 23.69 -5.35
CA ILE A 67 16.20 22.57 -5.44
C ILE A 67 16.87 21.36 -4.79
N PHE A 68 16.14 20.63 -3.98
CA PHE A 68 16.59 19.36 -3.42
C PHE A 68 16.33 18.22 -4.38
N ASN A 69 17.25 17.24 -4.40
CA ASN A 69 16.97 15.97 -5.07
C ASN A 69 16.07 15.11 -4.17
N ASP A 70 14.78 15.44 -4.17
CA ASP A 70 13.78 14.80 -3.33
C ASP A 70 13.61 13.32 -3.64
N ASP A 71 13.83 12.87 -4.86
CA ASP A 71 13.76 11.46 -5.23
C ASP A 71 14.77 10.61 -4.45
N VAL A 72 15.96 11.15 -4.15
CA VAL A 72 16.94 10.49 -3.31
C VAL A 72 16.69 10.72 -1.82
N LEU A 73 16.33 11.95 -1.44
CA LEU A 73 16.13 12.33 -0.03
C LEU A 73 14.88 11.66 0.58
N ARG A 74 13.84 11.40 -0.21
CA ARG A 74 12.64 10.63 0.21
C ARG A 74 13.03 9.24 0.75
N PHE A 75 13.88 8.50 0.03
CA PHE A 75 14.33 7.18 0.49
C PHE A 75 15.25 7.22 1.70
N MET A 76 15.82 8.38 2.01
CA MET A 76 16.62 8.60 3.22
C MET A 76 15.80 9.14 4.40
N GLY A 77 14.53 9.47 4.20
CA GLY A 77 13.67 10.13 5.18
C GLY A 77 14.10 11.57 5.48
N LEU A 78 14.71 12.24 4.51
CA LEU A 78 15.27 13.59 4.61
C LEU A 78 14.60 14.57 3.64
N SER A 79 13.56 14.19 2.94
CA SER A 79 12.79 15.06 2.06
C SER A 79 12.03 16.12 2.86
N ASP A 80 11.76 17.26 2.25
CA ASP A 80 10.87 18.30 2.79
C ASP A 80 9.39 17.90 2.72
N ASP A 81 9.05 16.80 2.03
CA ASP A 81 7.72 16.23 1.99
C ASP A 81 7.34 15.60 3.33
N ASN A 82 6.70 16.38 4.18
CA ASN A 82 6.26 15.95 5.50
C ASN A 82 5.26 14.79 5.45
N LEU A 83 4.42 14.74 4.40
CA LEU A 83 3.43 13.68 4.23
C LEU A 83 4.11 12.34 3.95
N PHE A 84 5.05 12.32 3.00
CA PHE A 84 5.82 11.14 2.66
C PHE A 84 6.64 10.64 3.85
N ASN A 85 7.32 11.55 4.56
CA ASN A 85 8.08 11.20 5.76
C ASN A 85 7.19 10.61 6.86
N ALA A 86 6.02 11.19 7.11
CA ALA A 86 5.06 10.67 8.09
C ALA A 86 4.59 9.25 7.71
N LEU A 87 4.30 9.00 6.43
CA LEU A 87 3.92 7.69 5.92
C LEU A 87 5.07 6.67 6.09
N LEU A 88 6.29 7.02 5.70
CA LEU A 88 7.48 6.17 5.83
C LEU A 88 7.74 5.77 7.28
N TYR A 89 7.73 6.75 8.21
CA TYR A 89 7.93 6.49 9.63
C TYR A 89 6.78 5.69 10.24
N SER A 90 5.52 5.95 9.85
CA SER A 90 4.37 5.20 10.35
C SER A 90 4.45 3.72 9.96
N ILE A 91 4.81 3.42 8.71
CA ILE A 91 5.06 2.06 8.23
C ILE A 91 6.15 1.39 9.06
N GLY A 92 7.31 2.05 9.22
CA GLY A 92 8.44 1.52 9.99
C GLY A 92 8.07 1.24 11.45
N ILE A 93 7.36 2.14 12.10
CA ILE A 93 6.92 1.98 13.50
C ILE A 93 5.94 0.81 13.64
N ILE A 94 4.96 0.67 12.75
CA ILE A 94 4.01 -0.46 12.76
C ILE A 94 4.76 -1.79 12.64
N LEU A 95 5.69 -1.90 11.69
CA LEU A 95 6.51 -3.10 11.50
C LEU A 95 7.31 -3.45 12.77
N ILE A 96 8.00 -2.48 13.36
CA ILE A 96 8.79 -2.67 14.59
C ILE A 96 7.88 -3.12 15.74
N ILE A 97 6.72 -2.49 15.94
CA ILE A 97 5.78 -2.85 17.00
C ILE A 97 5.27 -4.29 16.81
N LEU A 98 4.87 -4.69 15.60
CA LEU A 98 4.37 -6.03 15.32
C LEU A 98 5.44 -7.10 15.58
N ILE A 99 6.67 -6.89 15.12
CA ILE A 99 7.80 -7.80 15.34
C ILE A 99 8.13 -7.87 16.84
N MET A 100 8.19 -6.72 17.52
CA MET A 100 8.51 -6.65 18.94
C MET A 100 7.46 -7.36 19.79
N LEU A 101 6.17 -7.15 19.55
CA LEU A 101 5.08 -7.83 20.24
C LEU A 101 5.16 -9.35 20.05
N GLY A 102 5.35 -9.82 18.81
CA GLY A 102 5.51 -11.26 18.54
C GLY A 102 6.69 -11.87 19.27
N SER A 103 7.84 -11.19 19.22
CA SER A 103 9.08 -11.64 19.87
C SER A 103 8.97 -11.62 21.40
N VAL A 104 8.42 -10.55 21.99
CA VAL A 104 8.21 -10.45 23.45
C VAL A 104 7.40 -11.63 23.96
N PHE A 105 6.31 -11.98 23.29
CA PHE A 105 5.46 -13.08 23.73
C PHE A 105 6.11 -14.46 23.57
N LEU A 106 6.83 -14.69 22.47
CA LEU A 106 7.56 -15.94 22.26
C LEU A 106 8.61 -16.14 23.36
N ILE A 107 9.42 -15.11 23.61
CA ILE A 107 10.48 -15.14 24.61
C ILE A 107 9.89 -15.25 26.03
N TYR A 108 8.82 -14.46 26.33
CA TYR A 108 8.10 -14.55 27.60
C TYR A 108 7.61 -15.97 27.90
N ASN A 109 6.98 -16.63 26.90
CA ASN A 109 6.51 -18.00 27.07
C ASN A 109 7.68 -18.96 27.34
N SER A 110 8.78 -18.85 26.58
CA SER A 110 9.98 -19.69 26.79
C SER A 110 10.57 -19.52 28.17
N PHE A 111 10.73 -18.27 28.64
CA PHE A 111 11.21 -18.02 30.01
C PHE A 111 10.24 -18.54 31.08
N THR A 112 8.94 -18.35 30.90
CA THR A 112 7.92 -18.84 31.87
C THR A 112 8.01 -20.35 32.01
N ILE A 113 8.25 -21.10 30.92
CA ILE A 113 8.41 -22.54 30.92
C ILE A 113 9.68 -22.92 31.64
N SER A 114 10.83 -22.35 31.23
CA SER A 114 12.13 -22.64 31.85
C SER A 114 12.13 -22.37 33.37
N LEU A 115 11.53 -21.25 33.78
CA LEU A 115 11.44 -20.87 35.18
C LEU A 115 10.51 -21.78 35.99
N ASN A 116 9.39 -22.25 35.42
CA ASN A 116 8.52 -23.22 36.09
C ASN A 116 9.23 -24.52 36.36
N ASP A 117 10.05 -25.01 35.42
CA ASP A 117 10.83 -26.26 35.62
C ASP A 117 11.90 -26.09 36.72
N ARG A 118 12.42 -24.88 36.93
CA ARG A 118 13.46 -24.55 37.93
C ARG A 118 12.89 -23.97 39.24
N THR A 119 11.57 -23.92 39.43
CA THR A 119 10.95 -23.34 40.63
C THR A 119 11.48 -23.99 41.92
N ARG A 120 11.68 -25.30 41.93
CA ARG A 120 12.25 -26.01 43.06
C ARG A 120 13.69 -25.58 43.39
N GLN A 121 14.51 -25.36 42.37
CA GLN A 121 15.88 -24.86 42.54
C GLN A 121 15.87 -23.44 43.14
N PHE A 122 14.95 -22.58 42.73
CA PHE A 122 14.78 -21.27 43.34
C PHE A 122 14.36 -21.36 44.81
N GLY A 123 13.45 -22.29 45.15
CA GLY A 123 13.08 -22.55 46.55
C GLY A 123 14.27 -22.95 47.40
N ILE A 124 15.17 -23.86 46.90
CA ILE A 124 16.40 -24.25 47.58
C ILE A 124 17.35 -23.06 47.76
N LEU A 125 17.56 -22.25 46.70
CA LEU A 125 18.43 -21.07 46.81
C LEU A 125 17.90 -20.04 47.81
N MET A 126 16.58 -19.80 47.83
CA MET A 126 15.97 -18.92 48.82
C MET A 126 16.05 -19.46 50.24
N SER A 127 15.98 -20.81 50.44
CA SER A 127 16.14 -21.41 51.75
C SER A 127 17.55 -21.25 52.33
N VAL A 128 18.57 -21.09 51.48
CA VAL A 128 19.97 -20.82 51.84
C VAL A 128 20.25 -19.30 51.96
N GLY A 129 19.21 -18.43 51.77
CA GLY A 129 19.31 -16.98 51.99
C GLY A 129 19.41 -16.12 50.75
N ALA A 130 19.20 -16.67 49.55
CA ALA A 130 19.13 -15.85 48.35
C ALA A 130 17.89 -14.92 48.34
N THR A 131 18.09 -13.65 48.04
CA THR A 131 17.01 -12.67 47.98
C THR A 131 16.28 -12.70 46.63
N GLU A 132 15.01 -12.27 46.60
CA GLU A 132 14.23 -12.13 45.35
C GLU A 132 14.96 -11.27 44.29
N LYS A 133 15.65 -10.21 44.74
CA LYS A 133 16.43 -9.33 43.83
C LYS A 133 17.58 -10.08 43.17
N GLN A 134 18.27 -10.97 43.91
CA GLN A 134 19.38 -11.79 43.36
C GLN A 134 18.86 -12.80 42.33
N LEU A 135 17.77 -13.48 42.64
CA LEU A 135 17.14 -14.43 41.69
C LEU A 135 16.67 -13.72 40.40
N ARG A 136 16.03 -12.59 40.54
CA ARG A 136 15.61 -11.78 39.39
C ARG A 136 16.79 -11.33 38.53
N LYS A 137 17.88 -10.83 39.14
CA LYS A 137 19.11 -10.47 38.42
C LYS A 137 19.74 -11.67 37.71
N SER A 138 19.74 -12.86 38.35
CA SER A 138 20.25 -14.09 37.72
C SER A 138 19.47 -14.47 36.46
N VAL A 139 18.14 -14.39 36.50
CA VAL A 139 17.30 -14.67 35.31
C VAL A 139 17.51 -13.62 34.21
N LEU A 140 17.61 -12.34 34.56
CA LEU A 140 17.90 -11.29 33.59
C LEU A 140 19.29 -11.45 32.97
N PHE A 141 20.29 -11.89 33.77
CA PHE A 141 21.62 -12.20 33.27
C PHE A 141 21.60 -13.40 32.29
N GLU A 142 20.81 -14.45 32.59
CA GLU A 142 20.58 -15.56 31.66
C GLU A 142 19.98 -15.06 30.34
N GLY A 143 18.99 -14.17 30.40
CA GLY A 143 18.41 -13.52 29.23
C GLY A 143 19.45 -12.74 28.41
N LEU A 144 20.33 -12.01 29.09
CA LEU A 144 21.42 -11.27 28.47
C LEU A 144 22.43 -12.20 27.78
N CYS A 145 22.79 -13.32 28.42
CA CYS A 145 23.69 -14.34 27.84
C CYS A 145 23.07 -14.96 26.56
N ILE A 146 21.78 -15.30 26.61
CA ILE A 146 21.06 -15.83 25.45
C ILE A 146 21.03 -14.76 24.33
N GLY A 147 20.78 -13.49 24.69
CA GLY A 147 20.80 -12.37 23.75
C GLY A 147 22.17 -12.14 23.13
N ALA A 148 23.24 -12.25 23.92
CA ALA A 148 24.61 -12.10 23.44
C ALA A 148 25.02 -13.13 22.35
N VAL A 149 24.39 -14.29 22.37
CA VAL A 149 24.57 -15.33 21.32
C VAL A 149 23.53 -15.19 20.22
N GLY A 150 22.26 -14.95 20.58
CA GLY A 150 21.15 -14.91 19.63
C GLY A 150 21.20 -13.71 18.68
N ILE A 151 21.60 -12.53 19.18
CA ILE A 151 21.66 -11.30 18.34
C ILE A 151 22.70 -11.44 17.20
N PRO A 152 23.95 -11.86 17.46
CA PRO A 152 24.91 -12.09 16.37
C PRO A 152 24.45 -13.15 15.36
N ILE A 153 23.89 -14.26 15.83
CA ILE A 153 23.34 -15.30 14.95
C ILE A 153 22.20 -14.72 14.09
N GLY A 154 21.31 -13.91 14.69
CA GLY A 154 20.24 -13.23 13.96
C GLY A 154 20.77 -12.29 12.87
N ILE A 155 21.85 -11.57 13.13
CA ILE A 155 22.51 -10.69 12.14
C ILE A 155 23.14 -11.54 11.02
N ILE A 156 23.84 -12.61 11.34
CA ILE A 156 24.50 -13.50 10.37
C ILE A 156 23.47 -14.15 9.41
N ILE A 157 22.30 -14.52 9.91
CA ILE A 157 21.23 -15.10 9.08
C ILE A 157 20.44 -13.99 8.37
N GLY A 158 20.19 -12.87 9.04
CA GLY A 158 19.36 -11.77 8.55
C GLY A 158 19.96 -11.07 7.32
N ILE A 159 21.27 -10.79 7.34
CA ILE A 159 21.95 -10.12 6.22
C ILE A 159 21.83 -10.91 4.90
N PRO A 160 22.15 -12.22 4.84
CA PRO A 160 21.96 -13.02 3.63
C PRO A 160 20.48 -13.12 3.19
N SER A 161 19.55 -13.19 4.16
CA SER A 161 18.12 -13.24 3.87
C SER A 161 17.64 -11.96 3.18
N ILE A 162 18.05 -10.79 3.69
CA ILE A 162 17.75 -9.49 3.06
C ILE A 162 18.42 -9.42 1.67
N LYS A 163 19.68 -9.87 1.54
CA LYS A 163 20.35 -9.89 0.24
C LYS A 163 19.61 -10.74 -0.79
N LEU A 164 19.05 -11.88 -0.38
CA LEU A 164 18.25 -12.73 -1.26
C LEU A 164 16.99 -11.98 -1.75
N VAL A 165 16.25 -11.35 -0.83
CA VAL A 165 15.04 -10.60 -1.18
C VAL A 165 15.37 -9.43 -2.10
N LEU A 166 16.44 -8.67 -1.80
CA LEU A 166 16.90 -7.58 -2.64
C LEU A 166 17.35 -8.05 -4.02
N SER A 167 17.98 -9.23 -4.14
CA SER A 167 18.37 -9.77 -5.45
C SER A 167 17.17 -10.12 -6.34
N ILE A 168 16.05 -10.50 -5.74
CA ILE A 168 14.79 -10.71 -6.46
C ILE A 168 14.18 -9.37 -6.86
N ALA A 169 14.12 -8.41 -5.93
CA ALA A 169 13.60 -7.07 -6.17
C ALA A 169 14.41 -6.32 -7.23
N ALA A 170 15.74 -6.49 -7.26
CA ALA A 170 16.65 -5.80 -8.18
C ALA A 170 16.31 -6.00 -9.67
N LYS A 171 15.74 -7.16 -10.01
CA LYS A 171 15.32 -7.45 -11.40
C LYS A 171 14.19 -6.53 -11.89
N TYR A 172 13.37 -6.04 -10.96
CA TYR A 172 12.20 -5.21 -11.23
C TYR A 172 12.45 -3.73 -10.91
N PHE A 173 13.55 -3.42 -10.22
CA PHE A 173 13.84 -2.08 -9.75
C PHE A 173 14.54 -1.20 -10.81
N GLY A 174 15.24 -1.79 -11.76
CA GLY A 174 15.94 -1.07 -12.83
C GLY A 174 15.00 -0.20 -13.65
N ASN A 175 13.81 -0.69 -13.94
CA ASN A 175 12.80 0.04 -14.72
C ASN A 175 12.04 1.09 -13.89
N VAL A 176 12.10 1.04 -12.55
CA VAL A 176 11.38 1.98 -11.68
C VAL A 176 12.11 3.31 -11.51
N LEU A 177 13.45 3.31 -11.54
CA LEU A 177 14.27 4.50 -11.32
C LEU A 177 14.90 5.07 -12.61
N TYR A 178 14.48 4.62 -13.79
CA TYR A 178 15.08 4.99 -15.07
C TYR A 178 16.62 4.89 -15.10
N SER A 179 17.18 4.05 -14.23
CA SER A 179 18.61 3.91 -14.09
C SER A 179 19.03 2.45 -14.02
N ASN A 180 20.02 2.06 -14.83
CA ASN A 180 20.66 0.75 -14.74
C ASN A 180 21.58 0.61 -13.50
N VAL A 181 21.25 1.30 -12.40
CA VAL A 181 22.02 1.25 -11.17
C VAL A 181 21.69 -0.05 -10.43
N PRO A 182 22.67 -0.95 -10.23
CA PRO A 182 22.41 -2.19 -9.52
C PRO A 182 22.08 -1.92 -8.06
N LEU A 183 20.99 -2.52 -7.55
CA LEU A 183 20.66 -2.50 -6.13
C LEU A 183 21.71 -3.29 -5.35
N ASN A 184 22.61 -2.59 -4.71
CA ASN A 184 23.61 -3.16 -3.83
C ASN A 184 23.17 -3.05 -2.36
N LEU A 185 23.31 -4.15 -1.61
CA LEU A 185 23.09 -4.14 -0.17
C LEU A 185 24.15 -3.27 0.52
N SER A 186 23.75 -2.10 1.00
CA SER A 186 24.59 -1.26 1.86
C SER A 186 24.23 -1.56 3.33
N ILE A 187 25.23 -1.96 4.11
CA ILE A 187 25.05 -2.28 5.53
C ILE A 187 25.33 -1.04 6.37
N SER A 188 24.29 -0.46 6.93
CA SER A 188 24.42 0.67 7.86
C SER A 188 24.78 0.18 9.26
N VAL A 189 25.98 0.49 9.74
CA VAL A 189 26.40 0.15 11.10
C VAL A 189 25.50 0.75 12.17
N PRO A 190 25.06 2.03 12.09
CA PRO A 190 24.07 2.58 13.03
C PRO A 190 22.76 1.80 13.06
N ALA A 191 22.25 1.35 11.91
CA ALA A 191 21.02 0.55 11.85
C ALA A 191 21.20 -0.83 12.53
N LEU A 192 22.36 -1.48 12.35
CA LEU A 192 22.66 -2.73 13.05
C LEU A 192 22.74 -2.55 14.57
N ILE A 193 23.36 -1.46 15.04
CA ILE A 193 23.40 -1.12 16.47
C ILE A 193 21.99 -0.87 17.01
N ALA A 194 21.16 -0.11 16.30
CA ALA A 194 19.79 0.14 16.67
C ALA A 194 18.96 -1.16 16.76
N ALA A 195 19.09 -2.04 15.76
CA ALA A 195 18.44 -3.35 15.75
C ALA A 195 18.89 -4.23 16.93
N ALA A 196 20.20 -4.25 17.24
CA ALA A 196 20.74 -4.97 18.38
C ALA A 196 20.23 -4.42 19.72
N MET A 197 20.12 -3.10 19.86
CA MET A 197 19.58 -2.44 21.06
C MET A 197 18.08 -2.73 21.23
N ILE A 198 17.27 -2.63 20.18
CA ILE A 198 15.84 -2.98 20.22
C ILE A 198 15.68 -4.46 20.61
N SER A 199 16.48 -5.36 20.03
CA SER A 199 16.46 -6.79 20.36
C SER A 199 16.82 -7.04 21.83
N LEU A 200 17.85 -6.37 22.34
CA LEU A 200 18.26 -6.46 23.74
C LEU A 200 17.16 -6.00 24.69
N VAL A 201 16.56 -4.83 24.41
CA VAL A 201 15.43 -4.29 25.19
C VAL A 201 14.25 -5.27 25.16
N THR A 202 13.93 -5.83 24.00
CA THR A 202 12.86 -6.84 23.84
C THR A 202 13.12 -8.08 24.72
N ILE A 203 14.36 -8.61 24.75
CA ILE A 203 14.73 -9.76 25.58
C ILE A 203 14.60 -9.42 27.06
N LEU A 204 15.10 -8.26 27.50
CA LEU A 204 15.05 -7.84 28.89
C LEU A 204 13.62 -7.64 29.39
N ILE A 205 12.75 -6.98 28.60
CA ILE A 205 11.32 -6.82 28.92
C ILE A 205 10.65 -8.20 29.05
N SER A 206 10.91 -9.10 28.09
CA SER A 206 10.32 -10.44 28.04
C SER A 206 10.74 -11.32 29.21
N ALA A 207 12.00 -11.21 29.67
CA ALA A 207 12.53 -11.98 30.79
C ALA A 207 12.12 -11.38 32.15
N TYR A 208 11.91 -10.05 32.23
CA TYR A 208 11.63 -9.36 33.50
C TYR A 208 10.32 -9.81 34.17
N ILE A 209 9.24 -9.95 33.41
CA ILE A 209 7.91 -10.31 33.94
C ILE A 209 7.92 -11.73 34.52
N PRO A 210 8.41 -12.79 33.80
CA PRO A 210 8.53 -14.13 34.36
C PRO A 210 9.48 -14.18 35.55
N ALA A 211 10.63 -13.49 35.49
CA ALA A 211 11.59 -13.42 36.55
C ALA A 211 10.98 -12.87 37.85
N ARG A 212 10.21 -11.80 37.75
CA ARG A 212 9.50 -11.20 38.90
C ARG A 212 8.46 -12.15 39.48
N LYS A 213 7.71 -12.88 38.63
CA LYS A 213 6.74 -13.87 39.09
C LYS A 213 7.41 -15.06 39.80
N ALA A 214 8.49 -15.59 39.23
CA ALA A 214 9.19 -16.75 39.81
C ALA A 214 9.88 -16.41 41.13
N ALA A 215 10.50 -15.24 41.24
CA ALA A 215 11.16 -14.80 42.45
C ALA A 215 10.18 -14.46 43.59
N GLY A 216 8.93 -14.12 43.30
CA GLY A 216 7.90 -13.78 44.29
C GLY A 216 7.11 -14.99 44.83
N ILE A 217 7.43 -16.22 44.44
CA ILE A 217 6.76 -17.44 44.98
C ILE A 217 7.35 -17.76 46.35
N PRO A 218 6.53 -18.01 47.41
CA PRO A 218 7.00 -18.38 48.74
C PRO A 218 7.87 -19.64 48.72
N VAL A 219 8.94 -19.66 49.51
CA VAL A 219 9.91 -20.77 49.57
C VAL A 219 9.25 -22.14 49.79
N MET A 220 8.27 -22.21 50.69
CA MET A 220 7.53 -23.46 50.98
C MET A 220 6.74 -23.96 49.78
N GLU A 221 6.14 -23.07 48.99
CA GLU A 221 5.40 -23.44 47.76
C GLU A 221 6.36 -23.92 46.66
N CYS A 222 7.54 -23.30 46.55
CA CYS A 222 8.56 -23.70 45.60
C CYS A 222 9.08 -25.12 45.88
N ILE A 223 9.33 -25.47 47.19
CA ILE A 223 9.88 -26.77 47.59
C ILE A 223 8.82 -27.89 47.50
N ARG A 224 7.60 -27.60 47.97
CA ARG A 224 6.50 -28.58 47.95
C ARG A 224 5.97 -28.85 46.54
N GLN A 225 6.17 -27.94 45.58
CA GLN A 225 5.58 -28.03 44.24
C GLN A 225 4.05 -28.24 44.26
N THR A 226 3.40 -27.92 45.37
CA THR A 226 1.96 -28.03 45.55
C THR A 226 1.33 -26.74 45.02
N ASN A 227 1.06 -26.70 43.73
CA ASN A 227 0.08 -25.78 43.21
C ASN A 227 -1.32 -26.29 43.62
N ASP A 228 -1.69 -26.10 44.89
CA ASP A 228 -3.03 -26.44 45.36
C ASP A 228 -4.04 -25.55 44.57
N VAL A 229 -4.66 -26.17 43.59
CA VAL A 229 -5.78 -25.59 42.86
C VAL A 229 -6.95 -25.54 43.82
N LYS A 230 -7.21 -24.39 44.43
CA LYS A 230 -8.44 -24.16 45.20
C LYS A 230 -9.62 -24.23 44.21
N VAL A 231 -10.29 -25.38 44.19
CA VAL A 231 -11.43 -25.65 43.31
C VAL A 231 -12.70 -25.21 44.03
N GLU A 232 -13.34 -24.15 43.50
CA GLU A 232 -14.70 -23.81 43.94
C GLU A 232 -15.68 -24.88 43.38
N PRO A 233 -16.50 -25.55 44.21
CA PRO A 233 -17.41 -26.61 43.76
C PRO A 233 -18.40 -26.17 42.67
N LYS A 234 -18.82 -24.89 42.67
CA LYS A 234 -19.70 -24.29 41.66
C LYS A 234 -19.08 -24.17 40.27
N ALA A 235 -17.76 -24.09 40.16
CA ALA A 235 -17.05 -23.90 38.90
C ALA A 235 -17.03 -25.14 38.00
N VAL A 236 -17.38 -26.31 38.49
CA VAL A 236 -17.23 -27.61 37.80
C VAL A 236 -18.56 -28.18 37.28
N LYS A 237 -19.70 -27.45 37.50
CA LYS A 237 -21.00 -27.89 36.96
C LYS A 237 -21.01 -27.84 35.45
N THR A 238 -21.40 -28.94 34.80
CA THR A 238 -21.63 -29.07 33.36
C THR A 238 -23.11 -29.14 33.05
N SER A 239 -23.53 -28.63 31.91
CA SER A 239 -24.94 -28.72 31.46
C SER A 239 -25.23 -30.10 30.90
N LYS A 240 -26.47 -30.62 31.11
CA LYS A 240 -26.94 -31.89 30.52
C LYS A 240 -26.83 -31.87 28.97
N ILE A 241 -26.90 -30.72 28.35
CA ILE A 241 -26.72 -30.56 26.89
C ILE A 241 -25.27 -30.85 26.47
N SER A 242 -24.27 -30.38 27.24
CA SER A 242 -22.87 -30.67 26.95
C SER A 242 -22.54 -32.15 27.16
N GLU A 243 -23.23 -32.85 28.06
CA GLU A 243 -23.11 -34.29 28.26
C GLU A 243 -23.56 -35.09 27.04
N ARG A 244 -24.64 -34.67 26.41
CA ARG A 244 -25.17 -35.35 25.23
C ARG A 244 -24.40 -35.10 23.96
N LEU A 245 -23.75 -33.91 23.85
CA LEU A 245 -23.00 -33.50 22.65
C LEU A 245 -21.55 -34.02 22.64
N PHE A 246 -20.86 -34.04 23.77
CA PHE A 246 -19.39 -34.28 23.83
C PHE A 246 -18.98 -35.66 24.40
N GLY A 247 -19.93 -36.46 24.90
CA GLY A 247 -19.63 -37.76 25.53
C GLY A 247 -18.79 -37.66 26.81
N LEU A 248 -18.32 -38.80 27.33
CA LEU A 248 -17.58 -38.86 28.57
C LEU A 248 -16.24 -38.12 28.49
N GLU A 249 -15.50 -38.33 27.41
CA GLU A 249 -14.16 -37.75 27.18
C GLU A 249 -14.23 -36.22 27.04
N GLY A 250 -15.26 -35.72 26.32
CA GLY A 250 -15.47 -34.28 26.17
C GLY A 250 -15.91 -33.60 27.47
N ILE A 251 -16.69 -34.29 28.32
CA ILE A 251 -17.05 -33.78 29.64
C ILE A 251 -15.83 -33.71 30.55
N LEU A 252 -14.96 -34.75 30.55
CA LEU A 252 -13.71 -34.73 31.29
C LEU A 252 -12.83 -33.57 30.83
N ALA A 253 -12.71 -33.36 29.53
CA ALA A 253 -12.01 -32.22 28.94
C ALA A 253 -12.58 -30.88 29.43
N LEU A 254 -13.92 -30.71 29.39
CA LEU A 254 -14.60 -29.47 29.80
C LEU A 254 -14.46 -29.24 31.32
N LYS A 255 -14.59 -30.28 32.15
CA LYS A 255 -14.40 -30.17 33.59
C LYS A 255 -12.95 -29.81 33.93
N ASN A 256 -12.00 -30.38 33.23
CA ASN A 256 -10.59 -30.07 33.39
C ASN A 256 -10.29 -28.62 32.98
N PHE A 257 -10.86 -28.18 31.84
CA PHE A 257 -10.77 -26.82 31.40
C PHE A 257 -11.34 -25.80 32.41
N LYS A 258 -12.49 -26.10 33.03
CA LYS A 258 -13.09 -25.24 34.06
C LYS A 258 -12.30 -25.26 35.38
N ARG A 259 -11.72 -26.39 35.75
CA ARG A 259 -10.93 -26.55 36.98
C ARG A 259 -9.63 -25.74 36.95
N ASN A 260 -8.90 -25.78 35.86
CA ASN A 260 -7.57 -25.20 35.72
C ASN A 260 -7.54 -23.83 35.02
N LYS A 261 -8.51 -22.94 35.29
CA LYS A 261 -8.72 -21.67 34.61
C LYS A 261 -7.44 -20.82 34.45
N LYS A 262 -6.58 -20.72 35.46
CA LYS A 262 -5.36 -19.87 35.42
C LYS A 262 -4.38 -20.36 34.36
N ARG A 263 -4.17 -21.69 34.26
CA ARG A 263 -3.27 -22.30 33.29
C ARG A 263 -3.77 -22.15 31.87
N TYR A 264 -5.06 -22.42 31.66
CA TYR A 264 -5.71 -22.32 30.37
C TYR A 264 -5.82 -20.87 29.87
N LYS A 265 -5.92 -19.89 30.78
CA LYS A 265 -5.89 -18.47 30.40
C LYS A 265 -4.57 -18.09 29.70
N SER A 266 -3.44 -18.64 30.15
CA SER A 266 -2.14 -18.38 29.51
C SER A 266 -2.08 -18.96 28.10
N ILE A 267 -2.61 -20.20 27.92
CA ILE A 267 -2.64 -20.86 26.60
C ILE A 267 -3.54 -20.08 25.62
N VAL A 268 -4.78 -19.78 26.06
CA VAL A 268 -5.73 -19.02 25.25
C VAL A 268 -5.16 -17.65 24.88
N LEU A 269 -4.50 -16.97 25.83
CA LEU A 269 -3.86 -15.68 25.56
C LEU A 269 -2.75 -15.78 24.52
N SER A 270 -1.91 -16.81 24.60
CA SER A 270 -0.83 -17.07 23.65
C SER A 270 -1.37 -17.35 22.24
N LEU A 271 -2.40 -18.21 22.14
CA LEU A 271 -3.07 -18.51 20.87
C LEU A 271 -3.78 -17.28 20.31
N THR A 272 -4.49 -16.53 21.17
CA THR A 272 -5.16 -15.27 20.77
C THR A 272 -4.18 -14.28 20.17
N LEU A 273 -3.02 -14.11 20.81
CA LEU A 273 -2.01 -13.20 20.31
C LEU A 273 -1.43 -13.66 18.97
N SER A 274 -1.24 -14.97 18.77
CA SER A 274 -0.77 -15.49 17.48
C SER A 274 -1.77 -15.21 16.36
N VAL A 275 -3.08 -15.33 16.61
CA VAL A 275 -4.14 -14.96 15.68
C VAL A 275 -4.11 -13.45 15.39
N VAL A 276 -4.02 -12.64 16.45
CA VAL A 276 -4.01 -11.17 16.33
C VAL A 276 -2.79 -10.70 15.53
N LEU A 277 -1.61 -11.24 15.80
CA LEU A 277 -0.38 -10.87 15.09
C LEU A 277 -0.44 -11.25 13.61
N PHE A 278 -0.94 -12.45 13.30
CA PHE A 278 -1.07 -12.88 11.91
C PHE A 278 -2.06 -11.99 11.14
N VAL A 279 -3.25 -11.76 11.71
CA VAL A 279 -4.26 -10.92 11.07
C VAL A 279 -3.79 -9.47 10.95
N ALA A 280 -3.13 -8.93 11.98
CA ALA A 280 -2.57 -7.58 11.95
C ALA A 280 -1.50 -7.41 10.85
N ALA A 281 -0.57 -8.36 10.74
CA ALA A 281 0.47 -8.35 9.70
C ALA A 281 -0.12 -8.49 8.29
N SER A 282 -1.11 -9.38 8.13
CA SER A 282 -1.78 -9.59 6.86
C SER A 282 -2.65 -8.38 6.46
N SER A 283 -3.35 -7.75 7.42
CA SER A 283 -4.12 -6.52 7.18
C SER A 283 -3.22 -5.35 6.81
N PHE A 284 -2.09 -5.19 7.50
CA PHE A 284 -1.10 -4.18 7.18
C PHE A 284 -0.61 -4.33 5.73
N GLY A 285 -0.24 -5.57 5.33
CA GLY A 285 0.18 -5.85 3.96
C GLY A 285 -0.90 -5.58 2.91
N MET A 286 -2.16 -5.90 3.23
CA MET A 286 -3.29 -5.62 2.35
C MET A 286 -3.50 -4.10 2.15
N TYR A 287 -3.42 -3.31 3.23
CA TYR A 287 -3.54 -1.85 3.11
C TYR A 287 -2.38 -1.25 2.33
N LEU A 288 -1.16 -1.74 2.53
CA LEU A 288 0.00 -1.28 1.79
C LEU A 288 -0.11 -1.61 0.30
N LYS A 289 -0.61 -2.81 -0.03
CA LYS A 289 -0.90 -3.21 -1.41
C LYS A 289 -1.97 -2.31 -2.03
N ASN A 290 -3.09 -2.11 -1.36
CA ASN A 290 -4.18 -1.26 -1.86
C ASN A 290 -3.72 0.19 -2.07
N ALA A 291 -2.88 0.72 -1.16
CA ALA A 291 -2.28 2.04 -1.32
C ALA A 291 -1.41 2.12 -2.58
N ALA A 292 -0.61 1.08 -2.86
CA ALA A 292 0.20 1.03 -4.07
C ALA A 292 -0.65 0.87 -5.34
N GLU A 293 -1.74 0.10 -5.28
CA GLU A 293 -2.66 -0.10 -6.42
C GLU A 293 -3.52 1.14 -6.70
N SER A 294 -3.88 1.92 -5.69
CA SER A 294 -4.67 3.15 -5.86
C SER A 294 -3.93 4.28 -6.58
N THR A 295 -2.61 4.20 -6.66
CA THR A 295 -1.79 5.17 -7.43
C THR A 295 -1.76 4.86 -8.93
N VAL A 296 -2.27 3.70 -9.34
CA VAL A 296 -2.28 3.28 -10.75
C VAL A 296 -3.64 3.64 -11.36
N VAL A 297 -3.66 4.67 -12.18
CA VAL A 297 -4.82 4.97 -13.03
C VAL A 297 -4.76 4.03 -14.23
N GLY A 298 -5.76 3.16 -14.40
CA GLY A 298 -5.87 2.30 -15.58
C GLY A 298 -6.26 3.12 -16.81
N THR A 299 -5.62 2.87 -17.95
CA THR A 299 -6.07 3.30 -19.27
C THR A 299 -6.41 2.07 -20.11
N ASP A 300 -7.30 2.23 -21.07
CA ASP A 300 -7.73 1.12 -21.93
C ASP A 300 -6.86 1.02 -23.21
N TYR A 301 -5.69 1.68 -23.24
CA TYR A 301 -4.75 1.65 -24.36
C TYR A 301 -3.30 1.49 -23.91
N ASP A 302 -2.46 0.95 -24.78
CA ASP A 302 -1.03 0.70 -24.52
C ASP A 302 -0.14 1.84 -25.04
N LEU A 303 -0.51 2.46 -26.15
CA LEU A 303 0.23 3.54 -26.80
C LEU A 303 -0.71 4.71 -27.08
N CYS A 304 -0.23 5.91 -26.89
CA CYS A 304 -0.95 7.13 -27.20
C CYS A 304 -0.04 8.12 -27.94
N PHE A 305 -0.52 8.62 -29.07
CA PHE A 305 0.12 9.71 -29.82
C PHE A 305 -0.81 10.90 -29.83
N TYR A 306 -0.33 12.09 -29.51
CA TYR A 306 -1.12 13.29 -29.62
C TYR A 306 -0.28 14.49 -30.08
N SER A 307 -0.94 15.44 -30.75
CA SER A 307 -0.36 16.71 -31.15
C SER A 307 -1.43 17.80 -31.21
N GLN A 308 -1.00 19.04 -31.01
CA GLN A 308 -1.81 20.26 -31.17
C GLN A 308 -1.53 20.96 -32.50
N ASP A 309 -0.36 20.71 -33.09
CA ASP A 309 0.18 21.48 -34.22
C ASP A 309 0.14 20.71 -35.55
N ILE A 310 -0.26 19.44 -35.54
CA ILE A 310 -0.38 18.62 -36.74
C ILE A 310 -1.80 18.73 -37.29
N ASP A 311 -1.88 18.97 -38.61
CA ASP A 311 -3.16 19.05 -39.33
C ASP A 311 -3.94 17.73 -39.24
N GLU A 312 -5.27 17.81 -39.20
CA GLU A 312 -6.16 16.64 -39.08
C GLU A 312 -5.94 15.63 -40.22
N GLU A 313 -5.73 16.09 -41.47
CA GLU A 313 -5.42 15.18 -42.59
C GLU A 313 -4.12 14.42 -42.39
N GLU A 314 -3.10 15.06 -41.82
CA GLU A 314 -1.81 14.43 -41.53
C GLU A 314 -1.92 13.51 -40.34
N MET A 315 -2.71 13.83 -39.30
CA MET A 315 -3.02 12.95 -38.18
C MET A 315 -3.71 11.68 -38.66
N PHE A 316 -4.67 11.72 -39.58
CA PHE A 316 -5.32 10.52 -40.11
C PHE A 316 -4.38 9.68 -41.00
N ARG A 317 -3.45 10.31 -41.74
CA ARG A 317 -2.40 9.55 -42.44
C ARG A 317 -1.50 8.78 -41.47
N LEU A 318 -1.06 9.46 -40.40
CA LEU A 318 -0.29 8.79 -39.35
C LEU A 318 -1.08 7.69 -38.68
N TYR A 319 -2.38 7.91 -38.42
CA TYR A 319 -3.25 6.87 -37.87
C TYR A 319 -3.29 5.61 -38.72
N ASP A 320 -3.45 5.74 -40.03
CA ASP A 320 -3.48 4.60 -40.96
C ASP A 320 -2.14 3.84 -40.98
N GLU A 321 -1.01 4.56 -40.90
CA GLU A 321 0.31 3.92 -40.85
C GLU A 321 0.59 3.28 -39.50
N PHE A 322 0.23 3.93 -38.39
CA PHE A 322 0.41 3.38 -37.05
C PHE A 322 -0.46 2.15 -36.82
N LYS A 323 -1.65 2.14 -37.37
CA LYS A 323 -2.55 0.97 -37.35
C LYS A 323 -1.97 -0.23 -38.08
N ALA A 324 -1.13 0.00 -39.10
CA ALA A 324 -0.47 -1.05 -39.87
C ALA A 324 0.82 -1.59 -39.19
N VAL A 325 1.27 -0.99 -38.09
CA VAL A 325 2.47 -1.40 -37.36
C VAL A 325 2.29 -2.84 -36.80
N PRO A 326 3.28 -3.73 -36.97
CA PRO A 326 3.21 -5.08 -36.42
C PRO A 326 2.96 -5.10 -34.92
N GLY A 327 1.98 -5.90 -34.51
CA GLY A 327 1.59 -6.04 -33.11
C GLY A 327 0.38 -5.20 -32.72
N VAL A 328 0.05 -4.15 -33.42
CA VAL A 328 -1.18 -3.36 -33.21
C VAL A 328 -2.38 -4.19 -33.65
N TYR A 329 -3.38 -4.36 -32.76
CA TYR A 329 -4.58 -5.13 -33.04
C TYR A 329 -5.88 -4.34 -32.86
N ASP A 330 -5.83 -3.23 -32.16
CA ASP A 330 -6.96 -2.31 -32.02
C ASP A 330 -6.45 -0.87 -31.94
N SER A 331 -7.26 0.08 -32.38
CA SER A 331 -6.87 1.49 -32.44
C SER A 331 -8.10 2.38 -32.47
N SER A 332 -7.98 3.58 -31.93
CA SER A 332 -9.03 4.58 -31.93
C SER A 332 -8.42 5.99 -32.06
N TYR A 333 -9.25 6.93 -32.45
CA TYR A 333 -8.88 8.34 -32.50
C TYR A 333 -9.89 9.21 -31.75
N GLN A 334 -9.42 10.33 -31.26
CA GLN A 334 -10.22 11.28 -30.51
C GLN A 334 -9.69 12.71 -30.67
N ALA A 335 -10.55 13.68 -30.39
CA ALA A 335 -10.16 15.08 -30.30
C ALA A 335 -10.75 15.72 -29.06
N ILE A 336 -10.01 16.62 -28.42
CA ILE A 336 -10.47 17.37 -27.25
C ILE A 336 -10.39 18.86 -27.60
N SER A 337 -11.48 19.58 -27.36
CA SER A 337 -11.53 21.03 -27.55
C SER A 337 -12.03 21.69 -26.27
N SER A 338 -11.45 22.85 -25.95
CA SER A 338 -11.82 23.62 -24.77
C SER A 338 -12.86 24.69 -25.10
N TYR A 339 -13.84 24.83 -24.22
CA TYR A 339 -14.95 25.75 -24.32
C TYR A 339 -15.15 26.52 -23.02
N SER A 340 -15.72 27.68 -23.12
CA SER A 340 -16.32 28.42 -22.01
C SER A 340 -17.82 28.13 -21.97
N CYS A 341 -18.32 27.69 -20.84
CA CYS A 341 -19.72 27.33 -20.62
C CYS A 341 -20.37 28.34 -19.67
N SER A 342 -21.46 28.99 -20.10
CA SER A 342 -22.19 29.92 -19.24
C SER A 342 -23.13 29.17 -18.30
N VAL A 343 -22.89 29.30 -16.99
CA VAL A 343 -23.59 28.59 -15.91
C VAL A 343 -24.16 29.59 -14.93
N LYS A 344 -25.42 29.41 -14.52
CA LYS A 344 -26.00 30.19 -13.42
C LYS A 344 -25.71 29.48 -12.09
N PRO A 345 -25.33 30.24 -11.04
CA PRO A 345 -25.13 29.65 -9.73
C PRO A 345 -26.34 28.87 -9.17
N SER A 346 -27.56 29.28 -9.56
CA SER A 346 -28.80 28.58 -9.20
C SER A 346 -28.89 27.15 -9.76
N ASP A 347 -28.08 26.79 -10.75
CA ASP A 347 -28.09 25.49 -11.40
C ASP A 347 -27.15 24.48 -10.71
N PHE A 348 -26.29 24.96 -9.83
CA PHE A 348 -25.39 24.11 -9.05
C PHE A 348 -26.13 23.35 -7.95
N SER A 349 -25.59 22.20 -7.58
CA SER A 349 -26.04 21.45 -6.42
C SER A 349 -25.77 22.22 -5.12
N ASP A 350 -26.63 22.01 -4.11
CA ASP A 350 -26.45 22.64 -2.79
C ASP A 350 -25.08 22.28 -2.18
N VAL A 351 -24.64 21.04 -2.40
CA VAL A 351 -23.36 20.51 -1.89
C VAL A 351 -22.16 21.21 -2.53
N TYR A 352 -22.24 21.53 -3.81
CA TYR A 352 -21.19 22.24 -4.52
C TYR A 352 -21.15 23.73 -4.11
N LEU A 353 -22.32 24.38 -3.98
CA LEU A 353 -22.42 25.77 -3.51
C LEU A 353 -21.86 25.95 -2.10
N GLU A 354 -22.11 25.00 -1.19
CA GLU A 354 -21.51 25.03 0.16
C GLU A 354 -19.98 24.90 0.16
N SER A 355 -19.40 24.32 -0.89
CA SER A 355 -17.95 24.14 -1.02
C SER A 355 -17.24 25.29 -1.74
N THR A 356 -18.01 26.25 -2.27
CA THR A 356 -17.53 27.42 -3.02
C THR A 356 -18.10 28.70 -2.41
N ASP A 357 -17.47 29.83 -2.69
CA ASP A 357 -17.96 31.15 -2.26
C ASP A 357 -19.00 31.75 -3.27
N TYR A 358 -19.65 30.91 -4.07
CA TYR A 358 -20.63 31.40 -5.05
C TYR A 358 -21.98 31.71 -4.40
N ASP A 359 -22.51 32.89 -4.70
CA ASP A 359 -23.86 33.28 -4.29
C ASP A 359 -24.89 32.67 -5.25
N ARG A 360 -25.89 31.96 -4.72
CA ARG A 360 -26.95 31.30 -5.50
C ARG A 360 -27.73 32.26 -6.41
N ASP A 361 -27.92 33.47 -5.95
CA ASP A 361 -28.65 34.53 -6.68
C ASP A 361 -27.71 35.37 -7.57
N GLY A 362 -26.44 34.95 -7.73
CA GLY A 362 -25.44 35.63 -8.54
C GLY A 362 -25.73 35.60 -10.04
N GLU A 363 -25.05 36.46 -10.78
CA GLU A 363 -25.12 36.48 -12.25
C GLU A 363 -24.48 35.20 -12.85
N ALA A 364 -24.89 34.88 -14.10
CA ALA A 364 -24.28 33.78 -14.82
C ALA A 364 -22.78 33.99 -14.98
N MET A 365 -22.00 32.93 -14.77
CA MET A 365 -20.54 32.92 -14.88
C MET A 365 -20.09 31.98 -16.00
N ASP A 366 -18.95 32.31 -16.58
CA ASP A 366 -18.34 31.45 -17.58
C ASP A 366 -17.38 30.47 -16.93
N MET A 367 -17.60 29.18 -17.17
CA MET A 367 -16.78 28.09 -16.62
C MET A 367 -16.08 27.33 -17.75
N PRO A 368 -14.78 27.08 -17.63
CA PRO A 368 -14.05 26.18 -18.54
C PRO A 368 -14.63 24.77 -18.55
N MET A 369 -14.94 24.27 -19.74
CA MET A 369 -15.45 22.95 -20.03
C MET A 369 -14.69 22.34 -21.21
N ASP A 370 -14.38 21.07 -21.16
CA ASP A 370 -13.77 20.37 -22.28
C ASP A 370 -14.81 19.48 -22.97
N VAL A 371 -14.75 19.40 -24.32
CA VAL A 371 -15.55 18.47 -25.10
C VAL A 371 -14.63 17.47 -25.78
N GLN A 372 -14.82 16.19 -25.48
CA GLN A 372 -14.11 15.08 -26.08
C GLN A 372 -14.96 14.49 -27.22
N PHE A 373 -14.43 14.49 -28.40
CA PHE A 373 -15.02 13.87 -29.59
C PHE A 373 -14.37 12.51 -29.79
N LEU A 374 -15.13 11.43 -29.58
CA LEU A 374 -14.66 10.06 -29.70
C LEU A 374 -15.00 9.48 -31.07
N GLU A 375 -14.17 8.55 -31.55
CA GLU A 375 -14.54 7.73 -32.69
C GLU A 375 -15.94 7.15 -32.51
N ASP A 376 -16.76 7.20 -33.55
CA ASP A 376 -18.20 6.91 -33.47
C ASP A 376 -18.48 5.48 -32.96
N SER A 377 -17.64 4.52 -33.30
CA SER A 377 -17.76 3.12 -32.82
C SER A 377 -17.52 2.99 -31.31
N VAL A 378 -16.52 3.70 -30.79
CA VAL A 378 -16.19 3.74 -29.36
C VAL A 378 -17.28 4.45 -28.58
N TYR A 379 -17.76 5.59 -29.13
CA TYR A 379 -18.84 6.34 -28.52
C TYR A 379 -20.14 5.51 -28.43
N LEU A 380 -20.52 4.80 -29.50
CA LEU A 380 -21.71 3.94 -29.49
C LEU A 380 -21.59 2.81 -28.45
N SER A 381 -20.46 2.13 -28.39
CA SER A 381 -20.22 1.09 -27.39
C SER A 381 -20.33 1.61 -25.97
N PHE A 382 -19.87 2.85 -25.75
CA PHE A 382 -19.96 3.51 -24.45
C PHE A 382 -21.41 3.82 -24.06
N ILE A 383 -22.23 4.38 -24.97
CA ILE A 383 -23.65 4.65 -24.75
C ILE A 383 -24.43 3.36 -24.42
N GLU A 384 -24.19 2.30 -25.20
CA GLU A 384 -24.81 1.00 -24.98
C GLU A 384 -24.45 0.45 -23.58
N GLY A 385 -23.19 0.60 -23.16
CA GLY A 385 -22.72 0.21 -21.83
C GLY A 385 -23.42 0.98 -20.70
N LEU A 386 -23.82 2.23 -20.92
CA LEU A 386 -24.59 3.04 -19.98
C LEU A 386 -26.10 2.74 -20.04
N GLY A 387 -26.57 1.94 -20.98
CA GLY A 387 -27.98 1.63 -21.19
C GLY A 387 -28.78 2.84 -21.71
N LEU A 388 -28.13 3.79 -22.38
CA LEU A 388 -28.76 4.96 -22.95
C LEU A 388 -29.25 4.67 -24.39
N PRO A 389 -30.39 5.26 -24.84
CA PRO A 389 -30.92 5.04 -26.17
C PRO A 389 -30.04 5.76 -27.22
N ALA A 390 -29.36 5.03 -28.07
CA ALA A 390 -28.41 5.57 -29.06
C ALA A 390 -29.04 6.66 -29.95
N GLU A 391 -30.32 6.58 -30.25
CA GLU A 391 -31.04 7.55 -31.09
C GLU A 391 -31.05 8.99 -30.55
N GLU A 392 -30.99 9.16 -29.22
CA GLU A 392 -30.98 10.48 -28.58
C GLU A 392 -29.57 11.09 -28.54
N TYR A 393 -28.53 10.27 -28.63
CA TYR A 393 -27.13 10.68 -28.46
C TYR A 393 -26.31 10.58 -29.75
N THR A 394 -26.96 10.27 -30.87
CA THR A 394 -26.35 10.26 -32.20
C THR A 394 -27.11 11.14 -33.16
N GLY A 395 -26.46 11.60 -34.24
CA GLY A 395 -27.06 12.48 -35.23
C GLY A 395 -26.83 13.97 -34.97
N GLN A 396 -27.35 14.81 -35.84
CA GLN A 396 -27.05 16.26 -35.84
C GLN A 396 -27.54 17.04 -34.60
N ASN A 397 -28.57 16.57 -33.93
CA ASN A 397 -29.14 17.20 -32.72
C ASN A 397 -28.93 16.33 -31.48
N ALA A 398 -27.89 15.50 -31.47
CA ALA A 398 -27.59 14.60 -30.36
C ALA A 398 -27.38 15.38 -29.06
N LYS A 399 -27.86 14.79 -27.96
CA LYS A 399 -27.45 15.16 -26.61
C LYS A 399 -26.00 14.75 -26.41
N MET A 400 -25.27 15.53 -25.65
CA MET A 400 -23.93 15.12 -25.16
C MET A 400 -24.04 14.46 -23.80
N ILE A 401 -23.11 13.59 -23.51
CA ILE A 401 -22.96 13.01 -22.18
C ILE A 401 -21.85 13.79 -21.47
N ALA A 402 -22.01 14.11 -20.18
CA ALA A 402 -20.94 14.80 -19.46
C ALA A 402 -20.75 14.26 -18.05
N VAL A 403 -19.54 14.42 -17.54
CA VAL A 403 -19.20 14.33 -16.12
C VAL A 403 -18.87 15.73 -15.62
N ALA A 404 -19.50 16.11 -14.52
CA ALA A 404 -19.24 17.40 -13.85
C ALA A 404 -19.09 17.13 -12.35
N LYS A 405 -17.83 16.99 -11.89
CA LYS A 405 -17.51 16.65 -10.50
C LYS A 405 -16.39 17.54 -9.96
N ALA A 406 -16.52 17.93 -8.70
CA ALA A 406 -15.50 18.69 -7.99
C ALA A 406 -14.96 17.91 -6.80
N LYS A 407 -13.72 18.20 -6.39
CA LYS A 407 -13.12 17.66 -5.17
C LYS A 407 -13.46 18.55 -3.98
N ARG A 408 -14.01 17.97 -2.92
CA ARG A 408 -14.26 18.63 -1.64
C ARG A 408 -13.60 17.85 -0.50
N GLU A 409 -13.12 18.56 0.52
CA GLU A 409 -12.76 17.89 1.78
C GLU A 409 -14.02 17.32 2.44
N SER A 410 -13.96 16.06 2.82
CA SER A 410 -15.10 15.37 3.44
C SER A 410 -15.43 15.99 4.80
N ALA A 411 -16.68 16.38 5.00
CA ALA A 411 -17.17 16.88 6.29
C ALA A 411 -17.14 15.82 7.40
N GLU A 412 -17.15 14.52 7.05
CA GLU A 412 -17.15 13.42 8.01
C GLU A 412 -15.75 12.95 8.42
N GLN A 413 -14.71 13.21 7.61
CA GLN A 413 -13.34 12.74 7.83
C GLN A 413 -12.32 13.80 7.42
N GLU A 414 -11.74 14.47 8.40
CA GLU A 414 -10.68 15.46 8.22
C GLU A 414 -9.52 14.91 7.36
N GLY A 415 -9.19 15.58 6.27
CA GLY A 415 -8.12 15.18 5.34
C GLY A 415 -8.50 14.16 4.27
N LYS A 416 -9.80 13.82 4.11
CA LYS A 416 -10.29 12.98 3.01
C LYS A 416 -10.99 13.83 1.98
N THR A 417 -10.62 13.67 0.72
CA THR A 417 -11.33 14.28 -0.41
C THR A 417 -12.43 13.36 -0.91
N GLU A 418 -13.60 13.93 -1.17
CA GLU A 418 -14.71 13.25 -1.84
C GLU A 418 -15.04 13.95 -3.15
N LEU A 419 -15.50 13.18 -4.13
CA LEU A 419 -16.02 13.73 -5.38
C LEU A 419 -17.49 14.04 -5.21
N ILE A 420 -17.86 15.30 -5.45
CA ILE A 420 -19.23 15.78 -5.37
C ILE A 420 -19.73 16.18 -6.76
N ASP A 421 -21.02 15.99 -7.01
CA ASP A 421 -21.65 16.43 -8.26
C ASP A 421 -21.81 17.95 -8.25
N MET A 422 -21.39 18.59 -9.36
CA MET A 422 -21.50 20.04 -9.48
C MET A 422 -22.94 20.50 -9.73
N PHE A 423 -23.77 19.67 -10.40
CA PHE A 423 -25.15 19.97 -10.77
C PHE A 423 -26.12 19.00 -10.14
N GLU A 424 -27.33 19.47 -9.82
CA GLU A 424 -28.37 18.65 -9.23
C GLU A 424 -29.21 17.93 -10.30
N SER A 425 -29.41 18.57 -11.45
CA SER A 425 -30.23 18.04 -12.54
C SER A 425 -29.45 17.10 -13.44
N ARG A 426 -30.06 15.97 -13.81
CA ARG A 426 -29.43 14.99 -14.71
C ARG A 426 -29.35 15.47 -16.15
N ASP A 427 -30.32 16.26 -16.63
CA ASP A 427 -30.38 16.80 -18.00
C ASP A 427 -30.44 18.32 -17.94
N MET A 428 -29.52 18.97 -18.64
CA MET A 428 -29.39 20.42 -18.65
C MET A 428 -29.00 20.96 -20.02
N ASN A 429 -29.35 22.22 -20.26
CA ASN A 429 -28.99 22.97 -21.47
C ASN A 429 -27.96 24.03 -21.13
N PHE A 430 -26.88 24.08 -21.90
CA PHE A 430 -25.82 25.05 -21.72
C PHE A 430 -25.55 25.80 -23.03
N GLN A 431 -25.12 27.05 -22.88
CA GLN A 431 -24.53 27.82 -23.98
C GLN A 431 -23.00 27.71 -23.85
N ILE A 432 -22.35 27.20 -24.89
CA ILE A 432 -20.90 27.06 -24.96
C ILE A 432 -20.30 27.98 -26.03
N ILE A 433 -19.11 28.51 -25.74
CA ILE A 433 -18.33 29.36 -26.63
C ILE A 433 -16.94 28.72 -26.74
N PRO A 434 -16.40 28.45 -27.95
CA PRO A 434 -15.08 27.87 -28.10
C PRO A 434 -14.00 28.82 -27.56
N GLU A 435 -13.01 28.28 -26.87
CA GLU A 435 -11.80 29.02 -26.49
C GLU A 435 -10.91 29.16 -27.73
N THR A 436 -10.58 30.40 -28.08
CA THR A 436 -9.77 30.75 -29.28
C THR A 436 -8.46 31.38 -28.87
N ASN A 437 -7.38 31.09 -29.61
CA ASN A 437 -6.04 31.63 -29.36
C ASN A 437 -5.93 33.14 -29.64
N ASN A 438 -6.89 33.73 -30.34
CA ASN A 438 -6.94 35.15 -30.66
C ASN A 438 -8.11 35.84 -29.93
N ALA A 439 -7.91 37.07 -29.44
CA ALA A 439 -8.82 37.84 -28.59
C ALA A 439 -10.31 37.81 -29.03
N PRO A 440 -11.24 37.99 -28.09
CA PRO A 440 -12.65 37.64 -28.23
C PRO A 440 -13.34 38.41 -29.35
N GLN A 441 -13.56 37.78 -30.49
CA GLN A 441 -14.66 38.11 -31.35
C GLN A 441 -15.87 37.36 -30.82
N ALA A 442 -16.97 38.06 -30.63
CA ALA A 442 -18.23 37.49 -30.17
C ALA A 442 -18.75 36.46 -31.17
N GLU A 443 -18.22 35.24 -31.10
CA GLU A 443 -18.83 34.09 -31.74
C GLU A 443 -20.16 33.80 -31.03
N GLN A 444 -21.21 33.56 -31.82
CA GLN A 444 -22.51 33.23 -31.27
C GLN A 444 -22.40 31.90 -30.55
N GLY A 445 -22.59 31.92 -29.24
CA GLY A 445 -22.57 30.72 -28.43
C GLY A 445 -23.53 29.65 -28.95
N GLN A 446 -23.10 28.40 -28.93
CA GLN A 446 -23.92 27.27 -29.35
C GLN A 446 -24.64 26.66 -28.15
N ASN A 447 -25.91 26.29 -28.34
CA ASN A 447 -26.69 25.61 -27.32
C ASN A 447 -26.48 24.08 -27.43
N ILE A 448 -26.17 23.45 -26.33
CA ILE A 448 -26.00 22.00 -26.20
C ILE A 448 -26.91 21.45 -25.10
N ASN A 449 -27.42 20.23 -25.31
CA ASN A 449 -28.13 19.47 -24.30
C ASN A 449 -27.18 18.43 -23.71
N ILE A 450 -27.02 18.43 -22.40
CA ILE A 450 -26.13 17.53 -21.69
C ILE A 450 -26.95 16.62 -20.78
N THR A 451 -26.60 15.31 -20.78
CA THR A 451 -27.02 14.34 -19.79
C THR A 451 -25.82 13.99 -18.92
N PHE A 452 -25.89 14.25 -17.60
CA PHE A 452 -24.82 13.93 -16.67
C PHE A 452 -24.81 12.45 -16.33
N VAL A 453 -23.60 11.88 -16.30
CA VAL A 453 -23.31 10.49 -15.96
C VAL A 453 -22.17 10.43 -14.94
N ASP A 454 -22.03 9.29 -14.27
CA ASP A 454 -21.00 9.13 -13.24
C ASP A 454 -19.59 8.90 -13.79
N THR A 455 -19.50 8.36 -15.00
CA THR A 455 -18.24 7.98 -15.63
C THR A 455 -18.22 8.36 -17.10
N ILE A 456 -17.05 8.67 -17.63
CA ILE A 456 -16.75 8.84 -19.06
C ILE A 456 -15.74 7.78 -19.49
N PRO A 457 -15.55 7.54 -20.79
CA PRO A 457 -14.50 6.64 -21.25
C PRO A 457 -13.14 6.99 -20.66
N THR A 458 -12.38 5.97 -20.27
CA THR A 458 -11.07 6.14 -19.63
C THR A 458 -9.97 6.59 -20.61
N ASP A 459 -10.24 6.58 -21.90
CA ASP A 459 -9.33 6.96 -23.00
C ASP A 459 -9.17 8.48 -23.14
N THR A 460 -9.06 9.17 -22.01
CA THR A 460 -8.76 10.60 -22.03
C THR A 460 -7.29 10.82 -22.35
N LEU A 461 -7.00 11.77 -23.26
CA LEU A 461 -5.62 12.18 -23.53
C LEU A 461 -4.92 12.67 -22.27
N PRO A 462 -3.63 12.37 -22.08
CA PRO A 462 -2.87 12.89 -20.96
C PRO A 462 -2.86 14.43 -21.00
N LYS A 463 -3.35 15.06 -19.93
CA LYS A 463 -3.34 16.53 -19.83
C LYS A 463 -2.02 17.03 -19.26
N LYS A 464 -1.56 18.20 -19.72
CA LYS A 464 -0.38 18.86 -19.16
C LYS A 464 -0.65 19.25 -17.68
N PRO A 465 0.34 19.14 -16.77
CA PRO A 465 0.18 19.51 -15.35
C PRO A 465 -0.30 20.94 -15.10
N SER A 466 -0.06 21.87 -16.05
CA SER A 466 -0.48 23.27 -15.99
C SER A 466 -2.01 23.48 -16.08
N GLU A 467 -2.77 22.45 -16.45
CA GLU A 467 -4.22 22.51 -16.65
C GLU A 467 -5.02 21.88 -15.51
N VAL A 468 -4.47 21.80 -14.31
CA VAL A 468 -5.16 21.22 -13.14
C VAL A 468 -6.28 22.16 -12.72
N LYS A 469 -7.51 21.83 -13.12
CA LYS A 469 -8.74 22.49 -12.66
C LYS A 469 -9.18 21.90 -11.32
N PRO A 470 -9.81 22.70 -10.42
CA PRO A 470 -10.33 22.18 -9.14
C PRO A 470 -11.53 21.23 -9.32
N TYR A 471 -12.04 21.14 -10.53
CA TYR A 471 -13.17 20.28 -10.93
C TYR A 471 -12.90 19.66 -12.30
N VAL A 472 -13.68 18.64 -12.62
CA VAL A 472 -13.76 18.04 -13.96
C VAL A 472 -15.14 18.39 -14.52
N PHE A 473 -15.16 19.12 -15.63
CA PHE A 473 -16.36 19.36 -16.42
C PHE A 473 -16.03 19.00 -17.88
N MET A 474 -16.37 17.77 -18.25
CA MET A 474 -16.03 17.21 -19.55
C MET A 474 -17.28 16.60 -20.19
N ALA A 475 -17.62 17.07 -21.38
CA ALA A 475 -18.64 16.48 -22.23
C ALA A 475 -18.00 15.51 -23.23
N VAL A 476 -18.76 14.50 -23.63
CA VAL A 476 -18.35 13.49 -24.62
C VAL A 476 -19.38 13.45 -25.74
N ALA A 477 -18.90 13.47 -26.98
CA ALA A 477 -19.71 13.45 -28.18
C ALA A 477 -19.10 12.56 -29.28
N PRO A 478 -19.88 12.06 -30.24
CA PRO A 478 -19.33 11.32 -31.38
C PRO A 478 -18.51 12.23 -32.29
N TYR A 479 -17.46 11.68 -32.90
CA TYR A 479 -16.51 12.45 -33.73
C TYR A 479 -17.17 13.18 -34.91
N GLN A 480 -18.20 12.59 -35.50
CA GLN A 480 -18.98 13.23 -36.59
C GLN A 480 -19.57 14.59 -36.22
N LEU A 481 -19.76 14.88 -34.92
CA LEU A 481 -20.24 16.18 -34.46
C LEU A 481 -19.15 17.24 -34.36
N LYS A 482 -17.87 16.87 -34.44
CA LYS A 482 -16.73 17.80 -34.31
C LYS A 482 -16.82 18.96 -35.28
N GLU A 483 -17.13 18.73 -36.57
CA GLU A 483 -17.23 19.78 -37.57
C GLU A 483 -18.24 20.88 -37.23
N ARG A 484 -19.26 20.54 -36.42
CA ARG A 484 -20.27 21.51 -35.98
C ARG A 484 -19.76 22.42 -34.88
N PHE A 485 -18.92 21.93 -34.02
CA PHE A 485 -18.50 22.60 -32.79
C PHE A 485 -17.12 23.26 -32.93
N VAL A 486 -16.24 22.69 -33.73
CA VAL A 486 -14.86 23.14 -33.89
C VAL A 486 -14.75 24.06 -35.10
N THR A 487 -14.28 25.28 -34.89
CA THR A 487 -13.92 26.25 -35.91
C THR A 487 -12.41 26.24 -36.16
N LYS A 488 -11.92 26.91 -37.22
CA LYS A 488 -10.48 26.96 -37.52
C LYS A 488 -9.62 27.57 -36.40
N ASP A 489 -10.22 28.39 -35.55
CA ASP A 489 -9.53 29.10 -34.47
C ASP A 489 -9.73 28.42 -33.11
N THR A 490 -10.51 27.34 -33.05
CA THR A 490 -10.75 26.57 -31.81
C THR A 490 -9.53 25.77 -31.45
N HIS A 491 -9.05 25.92 -30.22
CA HIS A 491 -7.96 25.09 -29.70
C HIS A 491 -8.41 23.63 -29.59
N THR A 492 -7.81 22.76 -30.40
CA THR A 492 -8.17 21.35 -30.48
C THR A 492 -6.91 20.49 -30.42
N GLU A 493 -6.91 19.53 -29.52
CA GLU A 493 -5.88 18.51 -29.43
C GLU A 493 -6.40 17.22 -30.03
N MET A 494 -5.69 16.66 -31.00
CA MET A 494 -6.03 15.36 -31.58
C MET A 494 -5.13 14.26 -31.04
N GLY A 495 -5.70 13.12 -30.68
CA GLY A 495 -5.00 11.97 -30.12
C GLY A 495 -5.40 10.67 -30.80
N LEU A 496 -4.42 9.79 -30.90
CA LEU A 496 -4.52 8.44 -31.43
C LEU A 496 -4.15 7.44 -30.34
N THR A 497 -4.96 6.43 -30.15
CA THR A 497 -4.73 5.39 -29.13
C THR A 497 -4.63 4.03 -29.78
N PHE A 498 -3.74 3.16 -29.26
CA PHE A 498 -3.46 1.86 -29.84
C PHE A 498 -3.32 0.80 -28.76
N LEU A 499 -3.84 -0.39 -29.05
CA LEU A 499 -3.58 -1.61 -28.31
C LEU A 499 -2.62 -2.49 -29.09
N SER A 500 -1.56 -2.98 -28.45
CA SER A 500 -0.54 -3.78 -29.10
C SER A 500 -0.14 -5.02 -28.28
N ASN A 501 0.13 -6.14 -28.99
CA ASN A 501 0.71 -7.33 -28.38
C ASN A 501 2.20 -7.15 -27.99
N SER A 502 2.86 -6.12 -28.53
CA SER A 502 4.26 -5.78 -28.26
C SER A 502 4.47 -4.25 -28.21
N PRO A 503 3.92 -3.55 -27.19
CA PRO A 503 3.83 -2.09 -27.16
C PRO A 503 5.17 -1.36 -27.35
N SER A 504 6.23 -1.81 -26.69
CA SER A 504 7.55 -1.15 -26.80
C SER A 504 8.18 -1.28 -28.19
N GLN A 505 7.92 -2.42 -28.89
CA GLN A 505 8.38 -2.59 -30.27
C GLN A 505 7.55 -1.74 -31.22
N SER A 506 6.22 -1.73 -31.03
CA SER A 506 5.31 -0.91 -31.84
C SER A 506 5.60 0.58 -31.66
N ALA A 507 5.91 1.04 -30.43
CA ALA A 507 6.31 2.42 -30.18
C ALA A 507 7.58 2.80 -30.95
N ALA A 508 8.62 1.96 -30.94
CA ALA A 508 9.84 2.20 -31.69
C ALA A 508 9.61 2.26 -33.21
N GLU A 509 8.71 1.43 -33.74
CA GLU A 509 8.36 1.47 -35.16
C GLU A 509 7.53 2.72 -35.51
N MET A 510 6.60 3.15 -34.63
CA MET A 510 5.87 4.41 -34.77
C MET A 510 6.83 5.61 -34.75
N GLU A 511 7.80 5.62 -33.86
CA GLU A 511 8.82 6.68 -33.80
C GLU A 511 9.67 6.73 -35.09
N ASN A 512 10.02 5.58 -35.66
CA ASN A 512 10.69 5.52 -36.97
C ASN A 512 9.81 6.09 -38.09
N ILE A 513 8.50 5.85 -38.08
CA ILE A 513 7.56 6.41 -39.06
C ILE A 513 7.55 7.94 -38.92
N ILE A 514 7.40 8.49 -37.71
CA ILE A 514 7.40 9.93 -37.43
C ILE A 514 8.69 10.58 -37.94
N ASN A 515 9.85 9.97 -37.65
CA ASN A 515 11.13 10.46 -38.12
C ASN A 515 11.26 10.45 -39.66
N ASN A 516 10.71 9.44 -40.33
CA ASN A 516 10.72 9.35 -41.80
C ASN A 516 9.81 10.38 -42.45
N TYR A 517 8.71 10.76 -41.83
CA TYR A 517 7.84 11.86 -42.28
C TYR A 517 8.47 13.23 -42.09
N GLY A 518 9.49 13.33 -41.24
CA GLY A 518 10.14 14.62 -40.95
C GLY A 518 9.22 15.60 -40.25
N ILE A 519 8.35 15.11 -39.35
CA ILE A 519 7.45 15.94 -38.58
C ILE A 519 8.27 16.82 -37.66
N LEU A 520 8.17 18.14 -37.86
CA LEU A 520 8.85 19.15 -37.06
C LEU A 520 7.94 19.80 -36.00
N SER A 521 6.65 19.48 -36.03
CA SER A 521 5.65 19.96 -35.07
C SER A 521 5.79 19.26 -33.74
N ASP A 522 5.37 19.93 -32.66
CA ASP A 522 5.37 19.32 -31.32
C ASP A 522 4.38 18.15 -31.26
N TYR A 523 4.88 17.00 -30.92
CA TYR A 523 4.07 15.80 -30.68
C TYR A 523 4.52 15.07 -29.41
N THR A 524 3.69 14.21 -28.91
CA THR A 524 4.04 13.31 -27.84
C THR A 524 3.58 11.89 -28.16
N LEU A 525 4.52 10.94 -28.11
CA LEU A 525 4.24 9.51 -28.20
C LEU A 525 4.48 8.88 -26.83
N TYR A 526 3.42 8.47 -26.16
CA TYR A 526 3.48 7.78 -24.87
C TYR A 526 3.40 6.28 -25.02
N ASN A 527 4.40 5.59 -24.51
CA ASN A 527 4.30 4.17 -24.22
C ASN A 527 3.70 3.98 -22.82
N VAL A 528 2.38 3.93 -22.76
CA VAL A 528 1.62 3.81 -21.52
C VAL A 528 1.86 2.45 -20.87
N TYR A 529 2.03 1.40 -21.68
CA TYR A 529 2.39 0.06 -21.20
C TYR A 529 3.69 0.07 -20.39
N GLU A 530 4.72 0.78 -20.85
CA GLU A 530 6.00 0.90 -20.13
C GLU A 530 5.84 1.65 -18.82
N MET A 531 5.04 2.72 -18.80
CA MET A 531 4.72 3.46 -17.58
C MET A 531 3.95 2.56 -16.58
N PHE A 532 3.00 1.75 -17.06
CA PHE A 532 2.32 0.77 -16.20
C PHE A 532 3.20 -0.40 -15.79
N GLU A 533 4.18 -0.79 -16.61
CA GLU A 533 5.15 -1.80 -16.22
C GLU A 533 5.96 -1.34 -15.00
N GLN A 534 6.35 -0.08 -14.94
CA GLN A 534 6.98 0.49 -13.77
C GLN A 534 6.08 0.42 -12.53
N ASN A 535 4.82 0.80 -12.66
CA ASN A 535 3.84 0.70 -11.57
C ASN A 535 3.64 -0.76 -11.14
N ARG A 536 3.52 -1.71 -12.08
CA ARG A 536 3.46 -3.16 -11.78
C ARG A 536 4.71 -3.63 -11.04
N ASN A 537 5.88 -3.14 -11.42
CA ASN A 537 7.15 -3.46 -10.76
C ASN A 537 7.18 -2.91 -9.33
N ILE A 538 6.72 -1.69 -9.09
CA ILE A 538 6.56 -1.13 -7.73
C ILE A 538 5.60 -2.00 -6.90
N ILE A 539 4.43 -2.33 -7.44
CA ILE A 539 3.44 -3.20 -6.77
C ILE A 539 4.05 -4.58 -6.48
N PHE A 540 4.80 -5.16 -7.41
CA PHE A 540 5.49 -6.43 -7.19
C PHE A 540 6.49 -6.34 -6.04
N ILE A 541 7.31 -5.27 -5.98
CA ILE A 541 8.28 -5.05 -4.92
C ILE A 541 7.58 -4.90 -3.56
N VAL A 542 6.53 -4.09 -3.49
CA VAL A 542 5.71 -3.92 -2.28
C VAL A 542 5.12 -5.26 -1.83
N ASN A 543 4.56 -6.04 -2.76
CA ASN A 543 4.02 -7.36 -2.46
C ASN A 543 5.10 -8.34 -1.97
N LEU A 544 6.28 -8.33 -2.59
CA LEU A 544 7.41 -9.19 -2.20
C LEU A 544 7.80 -8.94 -0.73
N PHE A 545 8.05 -7.68 -0.36
CA PHE A 545 8.39 -7.33 1.02
C PHE A 545 7.25 -7.65 2.00
N THR A 546 6.02 -7.41 1.60
CA THR A 546 4.82 -7.73 2.39
C THR A 546 4.71 -9.22 2.65
N TYR A 547 4.86 -10.08 1.64
CA TYR A 547 4.80 -11.53 1.82
C TYR A 547 5.94 -12.06 2.68
N VAL A 548 7.16 -11.54 2.52
CA VAL A 548 8.30 -11.87 3.39
C VAL A 548 8.00 -11.51 4.85
N PHE A 549 7.41 -10.34 5.08
CA PHE A 549 7.01 -9.90 6.42
C PHE A 549 5.92 -10.79 7.02
N ILE A 550 4.86 -11.10 6.26
CA ILE A 550 3.78 -12.00 6.70
C ILE A 550 4.34 -13.39 7.00
N LEU A 551 5.25 -13.92 6.17
CA LEU A 551 5.92 -15.20 6.41
C LEU A 551 6.69 -15.19 7.73
N MET A 552 7.47 -14.15 8.00
CA MET A 552 8.25 -14.01 9.23
C MET A 552 7.32 -13.97 10.47
N ILE A 553 6.26 -13.18 10.46
CA ILE A 553 5.29 -13.12 11.57
C ILE A 553 4.56 -14.47 11.72
N SER A 554 4.23 -15.14 10.62
CA SER A 554 3.61 -16.47 10.64
C SER A 554 4.50 -17.52 11.30
N LEU A 555 5.80 -17.51 11.02
CA LEU A 555 6.77 -18.41 11.68
C LEU A 555 6.84 -18.14 13.18
N ILE A 556 6.85 -16.88 13.61
CA ILE A 556 6.79 -16.50 15.03
C ILE A 556 5.51 -17.02 15.67
N ALA A 557 4.36 -16.85 15.01
CA ALA A 557 3.07 -17.30 15.50
C ALA A 557 3.02 -18.84 15.63
N VAL A 558 3.47 -19.57 14.62
CA VAL A 558 3.55 -21.05 14.64
C VAL A 558 4.47 -21.54 15.76
N ALA A 559 5.67 -20.96 15.89
CA ALA A 559 6.61 -21.31 16.96
C ALA A 559 6.01 -21.06 18.35
N ASN A 560 5.28 -19.96 18.53
CA ASN A 560 4.60 -19.64 19.78
C ASN A 560 3.50 -20.64 20.12
N VAL A 561 2.66 -21.02 19.15
CA VAL A 561 1.59 -22.03 19.33
C VAL A 561 2.21 -23.40 19.68
N PHE A 562 3.21 -23.83 18.89
CA PHE A 562 3.90 -25.09 19.10
C PHE A 562 4.53 -25.19 20.51
N ASN A 563 5.27 -24.16 20.91
CA ASN A 563 5.90 -24.08 22.22
C ASN A 563 4.87 -24.16 23.36
N THR A 564 3.76 -23.40 23.22
CA THR A 564 2.70 -23.35 24.23
C THR A 564 1.99 -24.69 24.39
N ILE A 565 1.65 -25.38 23.31
CA ILE A 565 0.93 -26.67 23.35
C ILE A 565 1.86 -27.79 23.83
N SER A 566 3.07 -27.90 23.27
CA SER A 566 4.07 -28.92 23.66
C SER A 566 4.36 -28.86 25.16
N THR A 567 4.50 -27.65 25.70
CA THR A 567 4.72 -27.46 27.13
C THR A 567 3.52 -27.85 27.95
N ASN A 568 2.30 -27.50 27.52
CA ASN A 568 1.09 -27.90 28.24
C ASN A 568 1.01 -29.43 28.40
N ILE A 569 1.34 -30.19 27.35
CA ILE A 569 1.34 -31.64 27.36
C ILE A 569 2.41 -32.17 28.31
N ARG A 570 3.64 -31.63 28.26
CA ARG A 570 4.73 -32.05 29.19
C ARG A 570 4.36 -31.87 30.66
N LEU A 571 3.76 -30.74 31.02
CA LEU A 571 3.36 -30.43 32.39
C LEU A 571 2.21 -31.34 32.91
N ARG A 572 1.51 -32.04 32.03
CA ARG A 572 0.38 -32.91 32.35
C ARG A 572 0.70 -34.40 32.35
N ARG A 573 1.95 -34.79 32.11
CA ARG A 573 2.35 -36.21 32.05
C ARG A 573 1.90 -37.03 33.28
N ARG A 574 1.96 -36.44 34.48
CA ARG A 574 1.48 -37.10 35.71
C ARG A 574 -0.04 -37.29 35.73
N GLU A 575 -0.80 -36.28 35.31
CA GLU A 575 -2.28 -36.36 35.21
C GLU A 575 -2.70 -37.44 34.21
N LEU A 576 -2.05 -37.46 33.03
CA LEU A 576 -2.31 -38.47 32.00
C LEU A 576 -1.92 -39.88 32.44
N ALA A 577 -0.80 -40.03 33.16
CA ALA A 577 -0.40 -41.31 33.75
C ALA A 577 -1.40 -41.82 34.79
N MET A 578 -1.97 -40.93 35.61
CA MET A 578 -3.04 -41.30 36.55
C MET A 578 -4.31 -41.76 35.82
N LEU A 579 -4.72 -41.11 34.73
CA LEU A 579 -5.87 -41.54 33.93
C LEU A 579 -5.65 -42.91 33.28
N ARG A 580 -4.43 -43.20 32.80
CA ARG A 580 -4.02 -44.55 32.35
C ARG A 580 -4.09 -45.61 33.46
N SER A 581 -3.65 -45.26 34.66
CA SER A 581 -3.69 -46.20 35.79
C SER A 581 -5.11 -46.56 36.24
N VAL A 582 -6.09 -45.72 35.97
CA VAL A 582 -7.53 -45.95 36.21
C VAL A 582 -8.19 -46.70 35.05
N GLY A 583 -7.42 -47.07 33.98
CA GLY A 583 -7.92 -47.89 32.88
C GLY A 583 -8.35 -47.13 31.62
N MET A 584 -8.01 -45.84 31.50
CA MET A 584 -8.30 -45.07 30.29
C MET A 584 -7.34 -45.47 29.15
N SER A 585 -7.90 -45.86 28.00
CA SER A 585 -7.11 -46.26 26.83
C SER A 585 -6.46 -45.05 26.14
N ASP A 586 -5.38 -45.28 25.36
CA ASP A 586 -4.69 -44.23 24.62
C ASP A 586 -5.62 -43.51 23.61
N ARG A 587 -6.59 -44.24 23.03
CA ARG A 587 -7.59 -43.62 22.13
C ARG A 587 -8.52 -42.66 22.86
N GLU A 588 -8.95 -42.97 24.06
CA GLU A 588 -9.81 -42.11 24.88
C GLU A 588 -9.05 -40.89 25.38
N ILE A 589 -7.79 -41.06 25.76
CA ILE A 589 -6.90 -39.96 26.16
C ILE A 589 -6.73 -38.98 24.97
N ASN A 590 -6.42 -39.50 23.78
CA ASN A 590 -6.26 -38.66 22.58
C ASN A 590 -7.56 -37.95 22.24
N LYS A 591 -8.71 -38.62 22.35
CA LYS A 591 -10.02 -38.00 22.10
C LYS A 591 -10.33 -36.90 23.13
N MET A 592 -10.03 -37.12 24.40
CA MET A 592 -10.14 -36.12 25.47
C MET A 592 -9.25 -34.90 25.17
N MET A 593 -8.00 -35.13 24.76
CA MET A 593 -7.04 -34.08 24.42
C MET A 593 -7.53 -33.27 23.20
N ASN A 594 -8.09 -33.91 22.16
CA ASN A 594 -8.66 -33.25 21.01
C ASN A 594 -9.82 -32.31 21.40
N PHE A 595 -10.73 -32.74 22.29
CA PHE A 595 -11.79 -31.88 22.83
C PHE A 595 -11.24 -30.68 23.59
N GLU A 596 -10.19 -30.89 24.42
CA GLU A 596 -9.56 -29.77 25.12
C GLU A 596 -8.97 -28.76 24.14
N CYS A 597 -8.27 -29.21 23.10
CA CYS A 597 -7.71 -28.35 22.07
C CYS A 597 -8.79 -27.61 21.29
N MET A 598 -9.92 -28.26 21.01
CA MET A 598 -11.07 -27.62 20.41
C MET A 598 -11.62 -26.50 21.32
N PHE A 599 -11.73 -26.72 22.64
CA PHE A 599 -12.17 -25.68 23.57
C PHE A 599 -11.18 -24.50 23.66
N TYR A 600 -9.86 -24.77 23.56
CA TYR A 600 -8.86 -23.70 23.45
C TYR A 600 -9.05 -22.90 22.18
N GLY A 601 -9.17 -23.59 21.04
CA GLY A 601 -9.37 -22.96 19.74
C GLY A 601 -10.63 -22.08 19.71
N MET A 602 -11.76 -22.61 20.13
CA MET A 602 -13.03 -21.85 20.18
C MET A 602 -12.91 -20.60 21.07
N ARG A 603 -12.32 -20.75 22.27
CA ARG A 603 -12.16 -19.62 23.18
C ARG A 603 -11.15 -18.59 22.66
N THR A 604 -10.11 -19.03 21.98
CA THR A 604 -9.15 -18.17 21.30
C THR A 604 -9.85 -17.33 20.23
N LEU A 605 -10.74 -17.93 19.44
CA LEU A 605 -11.45 -17.23 18.38
C LEU A 605 -12.45 -16.19 18.93
N ILE A 606 -13.16 -16.51 20.02
CA ILE A 606 -14.10 -15.58 20.67
C ILE A 606 -13.40 -14.27 21.10
N PHE A 607 -12.16 -14.34 21.56
CA PHE A 607 -11.40 -13.16 21.97
C PHE A 607 -10.47 -12.66 20.85
N GLY A 608 -9.89 -13.57 20.06
CA GLY A 608 -8.90 -13.26 19.05
C GLY A 608 -9.48 -12.50 17.85
N VAL A 609 -10.63 -12.94 17.34
CA VAL A 609 -11.24 -12.32 16.17
C VAL A 609 -11.64 -10.85 16.43
N PRO A 610 -12.39 -10.51 17.50
CA PRO A 610 -12.71 -9.12 17.76
C PRO A 610 -11.48 -8.24 18.01
N THR A 611 -10.49 -8.77 18.73
CA THR A 611 -9.25 -8.03 19.00
C THR A 611 -8.42 -7.84 17.72
N ALA A 612 -8.37 -8.83 16.84
CA ALA A 612 -7.67 -8.74 15.57
C ALA A 612 -8.32 -7.72 14.63
N VAL A 613 -9.66 -7.69 14.55
CA VAL A 613 -10.41 -6.69 13.77
C VAL A 613 -10.17 -5.28 14.32
N LEU A 614 -10.19 -5.12 15.66
CA LEU A 614 -9.91 -3.83 16.29
C LEU A 614 -8.48 -3.34 15.96
N ILE A 615 -7.48 -4.22 16.02
CA ILE A 615 -6.11 -3.85 15.69
C ILE A 615 -5.96 -3.56 14.19
N SER A 616 -6.62 -4.32 13.31
CA SER A 616 -6.66 -4.03 11.89
C SER A 616 -7.25 -2.64 11.61
N TRP A 617 -8.33 -2.26 12.32
CA TRP A 617 -8.92 -0.93 12.24
C TRP A 617 -7.98 0.17 12.76
N LEU A 618 -7.25 -0.09 13.86
CA LEU A 618 -6.25 0.85 14.37
C LEU A 618 -5.09 1.05 13.39
N ILE A 619 -4.60 -0.03 12.74
CA ILE A 619 -3.56 0.05 11.71
C ILE A 619 -4.06 0.91 10.54
N TYR A 620 -5.30 0.68 10.07
CA TYR A 620 -5.93 1.49 9.06
C TYR A 620 -5.94 2.98 9.44
N LYS A 621 -6.41 3.32 10.64
CA LYS A 621 -6.44 4.71 11.13
C LYS A 621 -5.04 5.34 11.18
N PHE A 622 -4.03 4.57 11.59
CA PHE A 622 -2.66 5.06 11.71
C PHE A 622 -2.01 5.31 10.33
N LEU A 623 -2.29 4.47 9.35
CA LEU A 623 -1.85 4.66 7.96
C LEU A 623 -2.57 5.83 7.30
N PHE A 624 -3.85 6.02 7.59
CA PHE A 624 -4.63 7.15 7.08
C PHE A 624 -4.07 8.51 7.54
N VAL A 625 -3.64 8.62 8.79
CA VAL A 625 -2.95 9.82 9.30
C VAL A 625 -1.64 10.09 8.54
N GLY A 626 -1.01 9.05 7.97
CA GLY A 626 0.16 9.16 7.10
C GLY A 626 -0.14 9.59 5.66
N GLY A 627 -1.40 9.92 5.32
CA GLY A 627 -1.78 10.47 4.00
C GLY A 627 -2.10 9.41 2.92
N ALA A 628 -2.17 8.13 3.28
CA ALA A 628 -2.59 7.10 2.33
C ALA A 628 -4.13 7.09 2.17
N GLU A 629 -4.63 7.37 0.97
CA GLU A 629 -6.06 7.26 0.65
C GLU A 629 -6.44 5.77 0.45
N VAL A 630 -6.70 5.07 1.56
CA VAL A 630 -7.11 3.66 1.54
C VAL A 630 -8.41 3.51 2.30
N SER A 631 -9.38 2.78 1.74
CA SER A 631 -10.63 2.44 2.44
C SER A 631 -10.41 1.28 3.43
N PHE A 632 -11.18 1.26 4.53
CA PHE A 632 -11.15 0.13 5.45
C PHE A 632 -11.71 -1.13 4.77
N VAL A 633 -10.88 -2.15 4.63
CA VAL A 633 -11.28 -3.47 4.13
C VAL A 633 -11.29 -4.47 5.27
N PHE A 634 -12.41 -5.13 5.48
CA PHE A 634 -12.52 -6.15 6.52
C PHE A 634 -11.70 -7.40 6.15
N PRO A 635 -10.80 -7.89 7.04
CA PRO A 635 -9.80 -8.93 6.70
C PRO A 635 -10.38 -10.36 6.71
N TRP A 636 -11.40 -10.65 5.92
CA TRP A 636 -12.09 -11.95 5.89
C TRP A 636 -11.14 -13.12 5.60
N VAL A 637 -10.32 -12.99 4.56
CA VAL A 637 -9.38 -14.03 4.12
C VAL A 637 -8.38 -14.35 5.22
N SER A 638 -7.79 -13.31 5.80
CA SER A 638 -6.80 -13.46 6.89
C SER A 638 -7.39 -14.11 8.13
N LEU A 639 -8.65 -13.77 8.46
CA LEU A 639 -9.38 -14.40 9.57
C LEU A 639 -9.61 -15.89 9.31
N VAL A 640 -10.09 -16.27 8.13
CA VAL A 640 -10.31 -17.68 7.77
C VAL A 640 -8.99 -18.46 7.80
N ILE A 641 -7.92 -17.92 7.20
CA ILE A 641 -6.59 -18.56 7.21
C ILE A 641 -6.07 -18.70 8.65
N SER A 642 -6.24 -17.70 9.50
CA SER A 642 -5.80 -17.76 10.90
C SER A 642 -6.54 -18.82 11.72
N VAL A 643 -7.86 -18.94 11.49
CA VAL A 643 -8.70 -19.98 12.12
C VAL A 643 -8.22 -21.37 11.72
N LEU A 644 -8.09 -21.61 10.41
CA LEU A 644 -7.61 -22.89 9.89
C LEU A 644 -6.18 -23.19 10.36
N GLY A 645 -5.31 -22.19 10.34
CA GLY A 645 -3.91 -22.29 10.78
C GLY A 645 -3.79 -22.68 12.26
N VAL A 646 -4.56 -22.06 13.14
CA VAL A 646 -4.58 -22.41 14.57
C VAL A 646 -4.97 -23.87 14.77
N PHE A 647 -6.06 -24.32 14.15
CA PHE A 647 -6.50 -25.71 14.26
C PHE A 647 -5.50 -26.69 13.65
N LEU A 648 -4.89 -26.34 12.51
CA LEU A 648 -3.84 -27.17 11.88
C LEU A 648 -2.61 -27.32 12.78
N VAL A 649 -2.10 -26.23 13.34
CA VAL A 649 -0.93 -26.26 14.23
C VAL A 649 -1.24 -27.01 15.51
N ILE A 650 -2.44 -26.83 16.08
CA ILE A 650 -2.91 -27.61 17.22
C ILE A 650 -2.90 -29.11 16.87
N PHE A 651 -3.47 -29.50 15.74
CA PHE A 651 -3.54 -30.88 15.29
C PHE A 651 -2.15 -31.50 15.07
N ILE A 652 -1.25 -30.82 14.35
CA ILE A 652 0.12 -31.28 14.13
C ILE A 652 0.87 -31.42 15.45
N THR A 653 0.75 -30.48 16.37
CA THR A 653 1.42 -30.51 17.67
C THR A 653 0.91 -31.70 18.52
N MET A 654 -0.38 -32.01 18.40
CA MET A 654 -0.98 -33.17 19.07
C MET A 654 -0.49 -34.50 18.52
N LEU A 655 -0.27 -34.59 17.19
CA LEU A 655 0.30 -35.79 16.57
C LEU A 655 1.77 -36.05 17.01
N TYR A 656 2.51 -34.96 17.22
CA TYR A 656 3.93 -35.04 17.62
C TYR A 656 4.12 -35.32 19.13
N ALA A 657 3.20 -34.93 19.97
CA ALA A 657 3.29 -34.99 21.42
C ALA A 657 2.71 -36.30 22.01
#